data_5b529388861a8db4f7d1e9ce41650682
#
_entry.id   5b529388861a8db4f7d1e9ce41650682
#
_cell.length_a   1.000
_cell.length_b   1.000
_cell.length_c   1.000
_cell.angle_alpha   90.00
_cell.angle_beta   90.00
_cell.angle_gamma   90.00
#
_symmetry.space_group_name_H-M   'P 1'
#
loop_
_entity.id
_entity.type
_entity.pdbx_description
1 polymer ?
#
loop_
_entity_poly.entity_id
_entity_poly.type
_entity_poly.pdbx_seq_one_letter_code
_entity_poly.pdbx_strand_id
1 'polypeptide(L)'
;MNTSNIKKYAPVARKQFRDAVMQKLTTLGIEADKKGNLQITQATDLGDSVRYGQFSLDKSLASRRERLVKRAEKQGYDVLVEHIAYTWFNRFCAIRYMELHGYLEHGFRMLSHPTLAGGFEVLDHVPEVADALGLDKVRLVEMKLAGDRDEELYRELLLAQCHALHGAMPFLFEAVNDEIELVLPDNLTRTDSILRGLVDTIPAEDWEQVEVIGWLYQFYISEKKDDVIGKVVKSEDIPAATQLFTPNWIVQYLVQNSVGRQWLQTYPDSSLKGKMLYYIEPAEQTPEVQAQLAEITPSSIEPESIKVLDPACGSGHILTEAYNVLKAIYEERGYRTRDIPQLILENNIFGLDIDDRAAQLSGFAMLMLARQDDRRILGRGVRLNIVSLQESKLDIAELWTKLNFHQQVQRGSMGDMFAEGAALTNTDSAEYKLLMRTLALFTSAKTLGSLIQVSHEDEAALKAFLDGLYRLAVEGDIQQKEAAAELIPYIQQAWILAQRYDAVVANPPYMGGKGMNGELKEFAKKQFPDSKSDLFAMFIERGFGWLKNSAFNSMVTMQSWMFLSSYENMRANILDKYTIENMVHMGNGVMKIAFGTNATIFRSSHIPSYQGTFSYAENNDINDEGYPIEFPVKNDRLKVAAAADFKKIPGSPISYWLNENEINLFDNKKISQIAATRLGMATADNERFLRFWHEVDFSKIGFYYTARTQAKESHLKWFPYQKGGEYRKWFGNLDYVVNWFNDGYEIQNFVDTDSGKVRSHNYNLDFIFKKGITWNALSSNKTSARVSEFSLFDNAGSSLFVNEEKHYLPILAFINSDIIISLIKAISPTMNYQPGDIGKLPASFDAEMIAVLSSNTSELISLAKESWA
;
A
#
# COMPACT_ATOMS: atom_id res chain seq x y z
N MET A 1 -18.90 4.84 13.83
CA MET A 1 -19.55 4.37 12.60
C MET A 1 -19.62 2.85 12.59
N ASN A 2 -20.77 2.27 12.31
CA ASN A 2 -20.94 0.82 12.22
C ASN A 2 -20.69 0.35 10.77
N THR A 3 -19.56 -0.31 10.53
CA THR A 3 -19.20 -0.78 9.18
C THR A 3 -19.87 -2.10 8.78
N SER A 4 -20.65 -2.74 9.66
CA SER A 4 -21.23 -4.08 9.42
C SER A 4 -22.21 -4.09 8.25
N ASN A 5 -23.03 -3.03 8.10
CA ASN A 5 -23.99 -2.89 7.01
C ASN A 5 -23.27 -2.70 5.68
N ILE A 6 -22.24 -1.86 5.68
CA ILE A 6 -21.41 -1.58 4.48
C ILE A 6 -20.67 -2.85 4.04
N LYS A 7 -20.09 -3.59 4.99
CA LYS A 7 -19.40 -4.86 4.74
C LYS A 7 -20.31 -5.92 4.11
N LYS A 8 -21.60 -5.95 4.50
CA LYS A 8 -22.58 -6.86 3.90
C LYS A 8 -23.01 -6.40 2.51
N TYR A 9 -23.20 -5.09 2.32
CA TYR A 9 -23.76 -4.52 1.09
C TYR A 9 -22.74 -4.47 -0.06
N ALA A 10 -21.55 -3.91 0.14
CA ALA A 10 -20.66 -3.54 -0.95
C ALA A 10 -20.21 -4.72 -1.85
N PRO A 11 -19.86 -5.92 -1.35
CA PRO A 11 -19.54 -7.06 -2.21
C PRO A 11 -20.75 -7.54 -3.04
N VAL A 12 -21.95 -7.54 -2.45
CA VAL A 12 -23.20 -7.90 -3.15
C VAL A 12 -23.52 -6.86 -4.22
N ALA A 13 -23.38 -5.57 -3.89
CA ALA A 13 -23.56 -4.47 -4.83
C ALA A 13 -22.68 -4.60 -6.06
N ARG A 14 -21.38 -4.91 -5.88
CA ARG A 14 -20.46 -5.10 -7.01
C ARG A 14 -21.00 -6.10 -8.02
N LYS A 15 -21.49 -7.24 -7.56
CA LYS A 15 -22.06 -8.27 -8.44
C LYS A 15 -23.34 -7.77 -9.11
N GLN A 16 -24.24 -7.17 -8.35
CA GLN A 16 -25.52 -6.65 -8.88
C GLN A 16 -25.30 -5.56 -9.93
N PHE A 17 -24.36 -4.63 -9.69
CA PHE A 17 -24.03 -3.58 -10.66
C PHE A 17 -23.42 -4.16 -11.93
N ARG A 18 -22.50 -5.11 -11.82
CA ARG A 18 -21.93 -5.79 -12.98
C ARG A 18 -22.99 -6.51 -13.81
N ASP A 19 -23.87 -7.28 -13.16
CA ASP A 19 -24.94 -8.02 -13.82
C ASP A 19 -25.92 -7.07 -14.54
N ALA A 20 -26.30 -5.95 -13.91
CA ALA A 20 -27.17 -4.93 -14.48
C ALA A 20 -26.51 -4.24 -15.70
N VAL A 21 -25.22 -3.93 -15.64
CA VAL A 21 -24.45 -3.36 -16.74
C VAL A 21 -24.34 -4.35 -17.91
N MET A 22 -24.02 -5.61 -17.65
CA MET A 22 -23.95 -6.66 -18.69
C MET A 22 -25.29 -6.83 -19.38
N GLN A 23 -26.38 -6.86 -18.62
CA GLN A 23 -27.74 -6.94 -19.17
C GLN A 23 -28.04 -5.74 -20.07
N LYS A 24 -27.65 -4.52 -19.66
CA LYS A 24 -27.86 -3.31 -20.46
C LYS A 24 -26.99 -3.29 -21.72
N LEU A 25 -25.75 -3.71 -21.65
CA LEU A 25 -24.85 -3.83 -22.81
C LEU A 25 -25.39 -4.84 -23.84
N THR A 26 -26.01 -5.95 -23.40
CA THR A 26 -26.70 -6.89 -24.27
C THR A 26 -27.79 -6.21 -25.11
N THR A 27 -28.58 -5.30 -24.51
CA THR A 27 -29.62 -4.53 -25.25
C THR A 27 -29.01 -3.60 -26.31
N LEU A 28 -27.74 -3.24 -26.17
CA LEU A 28 -26.98 -2.44 -27.13
C LEU A 28 -26.19 -3.29 -28.14
N GLY A 29 -26.36 -4.62 -28.12
CA GLY A 29 -25.66 -5.54 -28.99
C GLY A 29 -24.15 -5.61 -28.70
N ILE A 30 -23.76 -5.45 -27.45
CA ILE A 30 -22.35 -5.55 -26.97
C ILE A 30 -22.30 -6.67 -25.93
N GLU A 31 -21.69 -7.80 -26.26
CA GLU A 31 -21.68 -9.00 -25.43
C GLU A 31 -20.29 -9.66 -25.42
N ALA A 32 -20.09 -10.66 -24.60
CA ALA A 32 -18.95 -11.55 -24.65
C ALA A 32 -19.40 -12.99 -24.80
N ASP A 33 -18.62 -13.79 -25.53
CA ASP A 33 -18.82 -15.23 -25.62
C ASP A 33 -18.38 -15.93 -24.29
N LYS A 34 -18.61 -17.25 -24.20
CA LYS A 34 -18.24 -18.05 -23.01
C LYS A 34 -16.72 -18.05 -22.70
N LYS A 35 -15.90 -17.59 -23.64
CA LYS A 35 -14.44 -17.48 -23.48
C LYS A 35 -13.99 -16.05 -23.16
N GLY A 36 -14.96 -15.10 -23.04
CA GLY A 36 -14.69 -13.69 -22.80
C GLY A 36 -14.36 -12.86 -24.03
N ASN A 37 -14.48 -13.42 -25.24
CA ASN A 37 -14.21 -12.64 -26.46
C ASN A 37 -15.39 -11.74 -26.78
N LEU A 38 -15.08 -10.47 -27.14
CA LEU A 38 -16.06 -9.46 -27.48
C LEU A 38 -16.88 -9.86 -28.73
N GLN A 39 -18.20 -9.71 -28.64
CA GLN A 39 -19.18 -9.93 -29.70
C GLN A 39 -19.99 -8.65 -29.93
N ILE A 40 -19.89 -8.08 -31.13
CA ILE A 40 -20.59 -6.85 -31.48
C ILE A 40 -21.66 -7.16 -32.54
N THR A 41 -22.92 -6.91 -32.19
CA THR A 41 -24.03 -7.03 -33.15
C THR A 41 -24.03 -5.85 -34.11
N GLN A 42 -24.11 -6.14 -35.42
CA GLN A 42 -24.16 -5.13 -36.47
C GLN A 42 -25.45 -4.33 -36.41
N ALA A 43 -25.33 -3.05 -36.68
CA ALA A 43 -26.44 -2.12 -36.74
C ALA A 43 -27.30 -2.27 -38.02
N THR A 44 -28.61 -2.22 -37.88
CA THR A 44 -29.54 -2.12 -39.02
C THR A 44 -30.30 -0.78 -38.90
N ASP A 45 -30.07 0.14 -39.86
CA ASP A 45 -30.73 1.45 -39.88
C ASP A 45 -32.18 1.27 -40.33
N LEU A 46 -33.12 1.77 -39.55
CA LEU A 46 -34.58 1.74 -39.80
C LEU A 46 -35.16 3.13 -40.08
N GLY A 47 -34.31 4.15 -40.29
CA GLY A 47 -34.74 5.54 -40.50
C GLY A 47 -34.60 6.35 -39.22
N ASP A 48 -35.59 6.36 -38.34
CA ASP A 48 -35.59 7.10 -37.08
C ASP A 48 -34.94 6.33 -35.93
N SER A 49 -34.71 5.04 -36.10
CA SER A 49 -34.08 4.15 -35.14
C SER A 49 -33.02 3.24 -35.78
N VAL A 50 -32.13 2.72 -34.92
CA VAL A 50 -31.13 1.71 -35.30
C VAL A 50 -31.41 0.46 -34.50
N ARG A 51 -31.49 -0.70 -35.18
CA ARG A 51 -31.75 -2.00 -34.56
C ARG A 51 -30.46 -2.82 -34.41
N TYR A 52 -30.31 -3.43 -33.24
CA TYR A 52 -29.23 -4.34 -32.85
C TYR A 52 -29.84 -5.68 -32.44
N GLY A 53 -29.90 -6.63 -33.34
CA GLY A 53 -30.62 -7.89 -33.12
C GLY A 53 -32.11 -7.67 -32.88
N GLN A 54 -32.58 -7.96 -31.67
CA GLN A 54 -34.00 -7.75 -31.28
C GLN A 54 -34.25 -6.40 -30.58
N PHE A 55 -33.22 -5.61 -30.31
CA PHE A 55 -33.34 -4.33 -29.63
C PHE A 55 -33.19 -3.16 -30.60
N SER A 56 -33.89 -2.06 -30.32
CA SER A 56 -33.79 -0.83 -31.10
C SER A 56 -33.38 0.35 -30.23
N LEU A 57 -32.59 1.25 -30.80
CA LEU A 57 -32.11 2.47 -30.18
C LEU A 57 -32.49 3.67 -31.06
N ASP A 58 -32.84 4.80 -30.47
CA ASP A 58 -33.05 6.05 -31.21
C ASP A 58 -31.78 6.41 -32.00
N LYS A 59 -31.93 6.86 -33.21
CA LYS A 59 -30.82 7.19 -34.11
C LYS A 59 -29.90 8.28 -33.56
N SER A 60 -30.42 9.21 -32.78
CA SER A 60 -29.62 10.25 -32.10
C SER A 60 -28.62 9.71 -31.11
N LEU A 61 -28.85 8.49 -30.59
CA LEU A 61 -28.02 7.83 -29.62
C LEU A 61 -26.96 6.86 -30.26
N ALA A 62 -27.08 6.62 -31.57
CA ALA A 62 -26.20 5.67 -32.26
C ALA A 62 -24.72 6.04 -32.15
N SER A 63 -24.37 7.32 -32.23
CA SER A 63 -23.00 7.79 -32.10
C SER A 63 -22.40 7.50 -30.72
N ARG A 64 -23.19 7.55 -29.63
CA ARG A 64 -22.78 7.20 -28.29
C ARG A 64 -22.50 5.69 -28.17
N ARG A 65 -23.36 4.86 -28.76
CA ARG A 65 -23.16 3.41 -28.83
C ARG A 65 -21.86 3.07 -29.57
N GLU A 66 -21.54 3.74 -30.68
CA GLU A 66 -20.30 3.51 -31.41
C GLU A 66 -19.06 3.87 -30.59
N ARG A 67 -19.12 4.90 -29.75
CA ARG A 67 -18.03 5.19 -28.79
C ARG A 67 -17.86 4.08 -27.76
N LEU A 68 -18.97 3.50 -27.23
CA LEU A 68 -18.90 2.33 -26.33
C LEU A 68 -18.25 1.12 -27.05
N VAL A 69 -18.60 0.86 -28.28
CA VAL A 69 -18.01 -0.23 -29.08
C VAL A 69 -16.50 -0.05 -29.21
N LYS A 70 -16.06 1.14 -29.64
CA LYS A 70 -14.62 1.45 -29.75
C LYS A 70 -13.89 1.29 -28.41
N ARG A 71 -14.56 1.65 -27.32
CA ARG A 71 -14.01 1.50 -25.97
C ARG A 71 -13.91 0.01 -25.57
N ALA A 72 -14.94 -0.80 -25.89
CA ALA A 72 -14.92 -2.24 -25.66
C ALA A 72 -13.81 -2.95 -26.46
N GLU A 73 -13.64 -2.58 -27.73
CA GLU A 73 -12.58 -3.10 -28.61
C GLU A 73 -11.19 -2.78 -28.09
N LYS A 74 -10.99 -1.59 -27.50
CA LYS A 74 -9.70 -1.12 -27.03
C LYS A 74 -9.28 -1.77 -25.70
N GLN A 75 -10.19 -1.91 -24.74
CA GLN A 75 -9.87 -2.32 -23.37
C GLN A 75 -10.39 -3.71 -22.97
N GLY A 76 -11.26 -4.31 -23.82
CA GLY A 76 -11.90 -5.59 -23.54
C GLY A 76 -13.23 -5.45 -22.80
N TYR A 77 -14.08 -6.49 -22.95
CA TYR A 77 -15.44 -6.48 -22.41
C TYR A 77 -15.49 -6.42 -20.87
N ASP A 78 -14.72 -7.28 -20.20
CA ASP A 78 -14.74 -7.34 -18.72
C ASP A 78 -14.25 -6.05 -18.05
N VAL A 79 -13.23 -5.42 -18.64
CA VAL A 79 -12.71 -4.14 -18.13
C VAL A 79 -13.74 -3.03 -18.33
N LEU A 80 -14.45 -3.02 -19.48
CA LEU A 80 -15.53 -2.07 -19.73
C LEU A 80 -16.68 -2.25 -18.73
N VAL A 81 -17.13 -3.49 -18.50
CA VAL A 81 -18.20 -3.80 -17.53
C VAL A 81 -17.82 -3.33 -16.14
N GLU A 82 -16.60 -3.66 -15.69
CA GLU A 82 -16.12 -3.24 -14.38
C GLU A 82 -16.06 -1.71 -14.27
N HIS A 83 -15.54 -1.04 -15.29
CA HIS A 83 -15.46 0.43 -15.32
C HIS A 83 -16.84 1.09 -15.21
N ILE A 84 -17.82 0.66 -16.00
CA ILE A 84 -19.16 1.22 -15.96
C ILE A 84 -19.88 0.92 -14.64
N ALA A 85 -19.74 -0.32 -14.15
CA ALA A 85 -20.37 -0.75 -12.90
C ALA A 85 -19.89 0.09 -11.71
N TYR A 86 -18.57 0.29 -11.55
CA TYR A 86 -18.08 1.12 -10.45
C TYR A 86 -18.37 2.61 -10.64
N THR A 87 -18.43 3.10 -11.88
CA THR A 87 -18.78 4.51 -12.14
C THR A 87 -20.17 4.82 -11.64
N TRP A 88 -21.17 3.99 -11.96
CA TRP A 88 -22.52 4.15 -11.44
C TRP A 88 -22.61 3.93 -9.94
N PHE A 89 -21.88 2.93 -9.41
CA PHE A 89 -21.81 2.73 -7.96
C PHE A 89 -21.28 3.97 -7.24
N ASN A 90 -20.17 4.54 -7.69
CA ASN A 90 -19.58 5.73 -7.10
C ASN A 90 -20.53 6.95 -7.19
N ARG A 91 -21.19 7.14 -8.34
CA ARG A 91 -22.17 8.22 -8.52
C ARG A 91 -23.34 8.10 -7.55
N PHE A 92 -23.89 6.90 -7.39
CA PHE A 92 -25.00 6.69 -6.45
C PHE A 92 -24.57 6.87 -4.99
N CYS A 93 -23.39 6.40 -4.62
CA CYS A 93 -22.84 6.65 -3.28
C CYS A 93 -22.66 8.16 -3.03
N ALA A 94 -22.13 8.90 -4.02
CA ALA A 94 -21.97 10.34 -3.92
C ALA A 94 -23.33 11.07 -3.78
N ILE A 95 -24.30 10.75 -4.63
CA ILE A 95 -25.65 11.35 -4.55
C ILE A 95 -26.31 11.00 -3.22
N ARG A 96 -26.16 9.74 -2.73
CA ARG A 96 -26.70 9.31 -1.44
C ARG A 96 -26.14 10.12 -0.29
N TYR A 97 -24.83 10.30 -0.26
CA TYR A 97 -24.19 11.15 0.74
C TYR A 97 -24.71 12.59 0.67
N MET A 98 -24.75 13.18 -0.53
CA MET A 98 -25.18 14.57 -0.74
C MET A 98 -26.65 14.80 -0.38
N GLU A 99 -27.57 13.89 -0.72
CA GLU A 99 -28.99 14.04 -0.38
C GLU A 99 -29.24 13.99 1.12
N LEU A 100 -28.51 13.12 1.85
CA LEU A 100 -28.65 12.98 3.31
C LEU A 100 -28.10 14.20 4.06
N HIS A 101 -27.10 14.89 3.49
CA HIS A 101 -26.51 16.10 4.06
C HIS A 101 -27.15 17.40 3.53
N GLY A 102 -28.16 17.31 2.65
CA GLY A 102 -28.82 18.48 2.07
C GLY A 102 -27.90 19.31 1.16
N TYR A 103 -27.00 18.65 0.42
CA TYR A 103 -26.03 19.30 -0.47
C TYR A 103 -26.48 19.40 -1.93
N LEU A 104 -27.62 18.82 -2.28
CA LEU A 104 -28.25 18.99 -3.59
C LEU A 104 -28.97 20.34 -3.68
N GLU A 105 -28.80 21.11 -4.77
CA GLU A 105 -29.27 22.48 -4.89
C GLU A 105 -30.80 22.62 -4.77
N HIS A 106 -31.55 21.65 -5.31
CA HIS A 106 -33.00 21.64 -5.19
C HIS A 106 -33.55 21.28 -3.81
N GLY A 107 -32.68 20.76 -2.91
CA GLY A 107 -33.02 20.47 -1.50
C GLY A 107 -33.81 19.19 -1.25
N PHE A 108 -34.17 18.40 -2.30
CA PHE A 108 -34.94 17.16 -2.20
C PHE A 108 -34.01 15.91 -2.36
N ARG A 109 -34.47 14.76 -1.82
CA ARG A 109 -33.72 13.53 -1.95
C ARG A 109 -33.95 12.89 -3.32
N MET A 110 -32.86 12.56 -4.00
CA MET A 110 -32.86 11.94 -5.34
C MET A 110 -33.10 10.43 -5.29
N LEU A 111 -32.48 9.70 -4.34
CA LEU A 111 -32.48 8.24 -4.29
C LEU A 111 -33.45 7.67 -3.23
N SER A 112 -34.03 8.53 -2.39
CA SER A 112 -34.87 8.10 -1.27
C SER A 112 -35.98 9.12 -0.98
N HIS A 113 -36.86 8.77 -0.04
CA HIS A 113 -37.88 9.66 0.51
C HIS A 113 -37.74 9.72 2.03
N PRO A 114 -37.88 10.89 2.69
CA PRO A 114 -37.70 11.03 4.13
C PRO A 114 -38.72 10.26 4.96
N THR A 115 -39.94 10.03 4.47
CA THR A 115 -41.06 9.43 5.18
C THR A 115 -41.70 8.23 4.48
N LEU A 116 -41.54 8.11 3.16
CA LEU A 116 -42.16 7.05 2.36
C LEU A 116 -41.13 5.95 2.04
N ALA A 117 -41.23 4.81 2.65
CA ALA A 117 -40.37 3.67 2.33
C ALA A 117 -40.54 3.26 0.85
N GLY A 118 -39.42 3.19 0.14
CA GLY A 118 -39.41 2.87 -1.29
C GLY A 118 -39.72 4.06 -2.24
N GLY A 119 -40.04 5.24 -1.69
CA GLY A 119 -40.29 6.44 -2.48
C GLY A 119 -39.04 7.20 -2.90
N PHE A 120 -39.25 8.17 -3.83
CA PHE A 120 -38.24 9.13 -4.29
C PHE A 120 -38.83 10.55 -4.13
N GLU A 121 -38.25 11.33 -3.23
CA GLU A 121 -38.79 12.68 -2.91
C GLU A 121 -38.84 13.61 -4.12
N VAL A 122 -37.86 13.50 -5.03
CA VAL A 122 -37.85 14.29 -6.28
C VAL A 122 -39.07 14.05 -7.17
N LEU A 123 -39.69 12.90 -7.11
CA LEU A 123 -40.91 12.62 -7.87
C LEU A 123 -42.15 13.34 -7.30
N ASP A 124 -42.12 13.75 -6.04
CA ASP A 124 -43.19 14.55 -5.42
C ASP A 124 -43.02 16.06 -5.69
N HIS A 125 -41.79 16.46 -6.07
CA HIS A 125 -41.39 17.86 -6.28
C HIS A 125 -40.84 18.11 -7.69
N VAL A 126 -41.42 17.46 -8.71
CA VAL A 126 -40.98 17.57 -10.10
C VAL A 126 -40.88 19.02 -10.59
N PRO A 127 -41.86 19.92 -10.29
CA PRO A 127 -41.78 21.30 -10.74
C PRO A 127 -40.56 22.07 -10.25
N GLU A 128 -40.23 21.94 -8.97
CA GLU A 128 -39.13 22.61 -8.30
C GLU A 128 -37.78 22.04 -8.74
N VAL A 129 -37.71 20.71 -8.87
CA VAL A 129 -36.49 20.00 -9.33
C VAL A 129 -36.21 20.32 -10.80
N ALA A 130 -37.24 20.35 -11.65
CA ALA A 130 -37.10 20.72 -13.06
C ALA A 130 -36.55 22.14 -13.23
N ASP A 131 -37.07 23.10 -12.44
CA ASP A 131 -36.60 24.50 -12.47
C ASP A 131 -35.09 24.55 -12.03
N ALA A 132 -34.74 23.88 -10.96
CA ALA A 132 -33.35 23.87 -10.44
C ALA A 132 -32.35 23.21 -11.39
N LEU A 133 -32.78 22.17 -12.10
CA LEU A 133 -31.94 21.44 -13.06
C LEU A 133 -32.03 21.96 -14.50
N GLY A 134 -32.80 23.02 -14.75
CA GLY A 134 -32.95 23.64 -16.09
C GLY A 134 -33.64 22.76 -17.11
N LEU A 135 -34.60 21.93 -16.68
CA LEU A 135 -35.36 21.02 -17.51
C LEU A 135 -36.70 21.63 -17.96
N ASP A 136 -37.31 21.03 -18.99
CA ASP A 136 -38.64 21.38 -19.46
C ASP A 136 -39.70 20.98 -18.42
N LYS A 137 -40.02 21.92 -17.53
CA LYS A 137 -40.95 21.76 -16.40
C LYS A 137 -42.34 21.33 -16.86
N VAL A 138 -42.84 21.93 -17.94
CA VAL A 138 -44.22 21.67 -18.42
C VAL A 138 -44.32 20.20 -18.83
N ARG A 139 -43.43 19.77 -19.70
CA ARG A 139 -43.37 18.36 -20.17
C ARG A 139 -43.23 17.37 -19.03
N LEU A 140 -42.33 17.63 -18.05
CA LEU A 140 -42.09 16.71 -16.94
C LEU A 140 -43.29 16.62 -15.98
N VAL A 141 -43.98 17.72 -15.73
CA VAL A 141 -45.22 17.75 -14.95
C VAL A 141 -46.32 16.96 -15.66
N GLU A 142 -46.48 17.10 -16.99
CA GLU A 142 -47.42 16.30 -17.78
C GLU A 142 -47.08 14.81 -17.68
N MET A 143 -45.83 14.42 -17.79
CA MET A 143 -45.39 13.02 -17.59
C MET A 143 -45.76 12.51 -16.20
N LYS A 144 -45.56 13.31 -15.15
CA LYS A 144 -45.93 12.95 -13.78
C LYS A 144 -47.42 12.74 -13.60
N LEU A 145 -48.23 13.63 -14.19
CA LEU A 145 -49.70 13.57 -14.12
C LEU A 145 -50.29 12.39 -14.90
N ALA A 146 -49.64 11.97 -15.97
CA ALA A 146 -50.01 10.79 -16.73
C ALA A 146 -49.86 9.49 -15.93
N GLY A 147 -48.82 9.41 -15.08
CA GLY A 147 -48.63 8.29 -14.12
C GLY A 147 -48.17 6.97 -14.73
N ASP A 148 -47.92 6.89 -16.02
CA ASP A 148 -47.53 5.69 -16.76
C ASP A 148 -46.05 5.68 -17.19
N ARG A 149 -45.32 6.78 -16.91
CA ARG A 149 -43.92 6.98 -17.31
C ARG A 149 -43.01 7.40 -16.16
N ASP A 150 -43.28 6.95 -14.95
CA ASP A 150 -42.50 7.33 -13.76
C ASP A 150 -41.04 6.89 -13.85
N GLU A 151 -40.72 5.74 -14.44
CA GLU A 151 -39.33 5.27 -14.65
C GLU A 151 -38.58 6.21 -15.61
N GLU A 152 -39.19 6.63 -16.71
CA GLU A 152 -38.60 7.54 -17.69
C GLU A 152 -38.39 8.93 -17.09
N LEU A 153 -39.40 9.44 -16.37
CA LEU A 153 -39.30 10.69 -15.63
C LEU A 153 -38.15 10.66 -14.60
N TYR A 154 -38.10 9.63 -13.81
CA TYR A 154 -37.06 9.48 -12.80
C TYR A 154 -35.65 9.40 -13.41
N ARG A 155 -35.49 8.63 -14.49
CA ARG A 155 -34.23 8.52 -15.24
C ARG A 155 -33.77 9.89 -15.76
N GLU A 156 -34.69 10.70 -16.31
CA GLU A 156 -34.37 12.04 -16.81
C GLU A 156 -33.90 12.98 -15.67
N LEU A 157 -34.59 12.96 -14.53
CA LEU A 157 -34.22 13.75 -13.36
C LEU A 157 -32.86 13.33 -12.81
N LEU A 158 -32.58 12.03 -12.74
CA LEU A 158 -31.30 11.48 -12.24
C LEU A 158 -30.15 11.87 -13.16
N LEU A 159 -30.30 11.74 -14.48
CA LEU A 159 -29.25 12.13 -15.43
C LEU A 159 -29.01 13.64 -15.39
N ALA A 160 -30.06 14.45 -15.30
CA ALA A 160 -29.92 15.90 -15.14
C ALA A 160 -29.19 16.28 -13.84
N GLN A 161 -29.45 15.57 -12.75
CA GLN A 161 -28.68 15.74 -11.51
C GLN A 161 -27.21 15.43 -11.71
N CYS A 162 -26.88 14.36 -12.41
CA CYS A 162 -25.47 14.02 -12.72
C CYS A 162 -24.83 15.14 -13.57
N HIS A 163 -25.54 15.66 -14.58
CA HIS A 163 -25.05 16.78 -15.41
C HIS A 163 -24.83 18.07 -14.59
N ALA A 164 -25.72 18.38 -13.65
CA ALA A 164 -25.56 19.53 -12.76
C ALA A 164 -24.32 19.42 -11.87
N LEU A 165 -23.94 18.19 -11.45
CA LEU A 165 -22.77 17.94 -10.64
C LEU A 165 -21.46 17.92 -11.44
N HIS A 166 -21.50 17.81 -12.76
CA HIS A 166 -20.32 17.79 -13.63
C HIS A 166 -19.42 19.01 -13.44
N GLY A 167 -20.00 20.19 -13.34
CA GLY A 167 -19.23 21.44 -13.20
C GLY A 167 -18.33 21.47 -11.94
N ALA A 168 -18.78 20.84 -10.85
CA ALA A 168 -18.05 20.75 -9.60
C ALA A 168 -17.12 19.53 -9.52
N MET A 169 -17.54 18.42 -10.12
CA MET A 169 -16.91 17.10 -9.99
C MET A 169 -16.78 16.39 -11.34
N PRO A 170 -16.04 16.96 -12.31
CA PRO A 170 -15.91 16.36 -13.65
C PRO A 170 -15.19 14.99 -13.63
N PHE A 171 -14.42 14.71 -12.59
CA PHE A 171 -13.73 13.43 -12.39
C PHE A 171 -14.68 12.28 -11.97
N LEU A 172 -15.89 12.58 -11.49
CA LEU A 172 -16.89 11.60 -11.01
C LEU A 172 -18.17 11.62 -11.86
N PHE A 173 -18.61 12.80 -12.27
CA PHE A 173 -19.79 13.02 -13.11
C PHE A 173 -19.36 13.54 -14.47
N GLU A 174 -19.53 12.73 -15.51
CA GLU A 174 -19.13 13.09 -16.86
C GLU A 174 -20.07 14.11 -17.50
N ALA A 175 -19.62 14.70 -18.60
CA ALA A 175 -20.40 15.73 -19.33
C ALA A 175 -21.67 15.15 -19.95
N VAL A 176 -22.60 16.04 -20.32
CA VAL A 176 -23.79 15.69 -21.10
C VAL A 176 -23.40 14.95 -22.39
N ASN A 177 -24.15 13.91 -22.73
CA ASN A 177 -23.94 13.04 -23.91
C ASN A 177 -22.78 12.04 -23.78
N ASP A 178 -22.37 11.68 -22.57
CA ASP A 178 -21.46 10.57 -22.35
C ASP A 178 -22.09 9.22 -22.75
N GLU A 179 -21.27 8.34 -23.30
CA GLU A 179 -21.70 6.98 -23.69
C GLU A 179 -22.09 6.11 -22.50
N ILE A 180 -21.53 6.35 -21.30
CA ILE A 180 -21.84 5.60 -20.07
C ILE A 180 -23.30 5.79 -19.64
N GLU A 181 -23.92 6.91 -19.99
CA GLU A 181 -25.35 7.16 -19.72
C GLU A 181 -26.27 6.13 -20.38
N LEU A 182 -25.87 5.60 -21.57
CA LEU A 182 -26.64 4.54 -22.25
C LEU A 182 -26.70 3.25 -21.44
N VAL A 183 -25.75 3.05 -20.53
CA VAL A 183 -25.61 1.82 -19.75
C VAL A 183 -26.12 1.99 -18.31
N LEU A 184 -26.78 3.11 -18.02
CA LEU A 184 -27.55 3.26 -16.78
C LEU A 184 -28.61 2.14 -16.71
N PRO A 185 -28.60 1.30 -15.66
CA PRO A 185 -29.52 0.19 -15.54
C PRO A 185 -31.00 0.61 -15.65
N ASP A 186 -31.83 -0.30 -16.12
CA ASP A 186 -33.27 -0.13 -16.16
C ASP A 186 -33.91 -0.49 -14.81
N ASN A 187 -35.20 -0.16 -14.65
CA ASN A 187 -36.02 -0.51 -13.49
C ASN A 187 -35.55 0.15 -12.18
N LEU A 188 -35.06 1.37 -12.22
CA LEU A 188 -34.51 2.10 -11.08
C LEU A 188 -35.57 2.36 -9.99
N THR A 189 -36.86 2.52 -10.38
CA THR A 189 -37.97 2.82 -9.46
C THR A 189 -38.57 1.56 -8.81
N ARG A 190 -38.17 0.36 -9.23
CA ARG A 190 -38.68 -0.90 -8.69
C ARG A 190 -38.08 -1.27 -7.35
N THR A 191 -38.80 -2.10 -6.60
CA THR A 191 -38.38 -2.56 -5.26
C THR A 191 -37.12 -3.45 -5.27
N ASP A 192 -36.81 -4.10 -6.39
CA ASP A 192 -35.64 -4.94 -6.60
C ASP A 192 -34.50 -4.22 -7.30
N SER A 193 -34.59 -2.88 -7.45
CA SER A 193 -33.56 -2.09 -8.11
C SER A 193 -32.25 -2.03 -7.31
N ILE A 194 -31.15 -1.78 -8.01
CA ILE A 194 -29.83 -1.57 -7.37
C ILE A 194 -29.82 -0.38 -6.43
N LEU A 195 -30.66 0.64 -6.65
CA LEU A 195 -30.83 1.79 -5.75
C LEU A 195 -31.45 1.39 -4.40
N ARG A 196 -32.44 0.49 -4.43
CA ARG A 196 -33.07 0.01 -3.21
C ARG A 196 -32.06 -0.73 -2.32
N GLY A 197 -31.19 -1.54 -2.94
CA GLY A 197 -30.10 -2.20 -2.21
C GLY A 197 -29.23 -1.22 -1.41
N LEU A 198 -28.84 -0.11 -2.04
CA LEU A 198 -28.04 0.94 -1.41
C LEU A 198 -28.78 1.64 -0.25
N VAL A 199 -30.04 2.02 -0.48
CA VAL A 199 -30.84 2.82 0.45
C VAL A 199 -31.31 1.98 1.64
N ASP A 200 -31.78 0.75 1.40
CA ASP A 200 -32.43 -0.07 2.43
C ASP A 200 -31.42 -0.86 3.28
N THR A 201 -30.23 -1.14 2.76
CA THR A 201 -29.21 -1.91 3.49
C THR A 201 -28.31 -1.05 4.38
N ILE A 202 -28.04 0.20 3.97
CA ILE A 202 -27.17 1.12 4.72
C ILE A 202 -28.04 2.24 5.29
N PRO A 203 -28.36 2.24 6.60
CA PRO A 203 -29.19 3.25 7.22
C PRO A 203 -28.55 4.64 7.22
N ALA A 204 -29.37 5.70 7.33
CA ALA A 204 -28.93 7.07 7.18
C ALA A 204 -27.80 7.49 8.17
N GLU A 205 -27.84 6.97 9.39
CA GLU A 205 -26.84 7.21 10.44
C GLU A 205 -25.44 6.70 10.09
N ASP A 206 -25.31 5.69 9.23
CA ASP A 206 -24.01 5.20 8.76
C ASP A 206 -23.35 6.15 7.73
N TRP A 207 -24.07 7.17 7.25
CA TRP A 207 -23.59 8.17 6.29
C TRP A 207 -23.19 9.51 6.93
N GLU A 208 -23.14 9.62 8.25
CA GLU A 208 -22.83 10.88 8.93
C GLU A 208 -21.42 11.39 8.62
N GLN A 209 -20.46 10.50 8.51
CA GLN A 209 -19.04 10.82 8.29
C GLN A 209 -18.61 10.49 6.87
N VAL A 210 -17.72 11.30 6.30
CA VAL A 210 -17.21 11.10 4.93
C VAL A 210 -16.41 9.81 4.76
N GLU A 211 -15.89 9.25 5.84
CA GLU A 211 -15.17 7.97 5.87
C GLU A 211 -16.00 6.79 5.37
N VAL A 212 -17.33 6.89 5.36
CA VAL A 212 -18.22 5.89 4.77
C VAL A 212 -17.84 5.57 3.32
N ILE A 213 -17.41 6.58 2.59
CA ILE A 213 -16.99 6.47 1.18
C ILE A 213 -15.80 5.53 1.04
N GLY A 214 -14.82 5.66 1.93
CA GLY A 214 -13.65 4.79 1.95
C GLY A 214 -13.98 3.33 2.29
N TRP A 215 -14.88 3.11 3.25
CA TRP A 215 -15.34 1.77 3.58
C TRP A 215 -16.12 1.11 2.44
N LEU A 216 -16.97 1.87 1.75
CA LEU A 216 -17.68 1.38 0.57
C LEU A 216 -16.71 0.91 -0.51
N TYR A 217 -15.69 1.70 -0.82
CA TYR A 217 -14.65 1.33 -1.77
C TYR A 217 -13.92 0.05 -1.34
N GLN A 218 -13.44 0.00 -0.10
CA GLN A 218 -12.69 -1.13 0.41
C GLN A 218 -13.48 -2.45 0.30
N PHE A 219 -14.72 -2.45 0.75
CA PHE A 219 -15.54 -3.66 0.73
C PHE A 219 -16.02 -4.02 -0.68
N TYR A 220 -16.20 -3.04 -1.55
CA TYR A 220 -16.56 -3.28 -2.96
C TYR A 220 -15.49 -4.09 -3.69
N ILE A 221 -14.20 -3.86 -3.44
CA ILE A 221 -13.12 -4.58 -4.12
C ILE A 221 -12.57 -5.77 -3.34
N SER A 222 -13.04 -6.02 -2.11
CA SER A 222 -12.51 -7.06 -1.22
C SER A 222 -12.62 -8.49 -1.80
N GLU A 223 -13.69 -8.80 -2.51
CA GLU A 223 -13.90 -10.10 -3.15
C GLU A 223 -12.81 -10.40 -4.20
N LYS A 224 -12.47 -9.41 -5.02
CA LYS A 224 -11.42 -9.52 -6.03
C LYS A 224 -10.03 -9.72 -5.40
N LYS A 225 -9.80 -9.17 -4.22
CA LYS A 225 -8.55 -9.36 -3.48
C LYS A 225 -8.28 -10.82 -3.16
N ASP A 226 -9.29 -11.56 -2.71
CA ASP A 226 -9.16 -12.99 -2.35
C ASP A 226 -8.81 -13.86 -3.58
N ASP A 227 -9.25 -13.46 -4.77
CA ASP A 227 -8.97 -14.17 -6.03
C ASP A 227 -7.54 -14.01 -6.51
N VAL A 228 -6.87 -12.90 -6.19
CA VAL A 228 -5.55 -12.52 -6.75
C VAL A 228 -4.39 -12.68 -5.77
N ILE A 229 -4.66 -12.75 -4.46
CA ILE A 229 -3.64 -12.95 -3.43
C ILE A 229 -2.88 -14.27 -3.64
N GLY A 230 -1.54 -14.20 -3.51
CA GLY A 230 -0.66 -15.38 -3.64
C GLY A 230 -0.28 -15.75 -5.07
N LYS A 231 -0.78 -15.05 -6.07
CA LYS A 231 -0.44 -15.23 -7.49
C LYS A 231 0.43 -14.08 -7.99
N VAL A 232 1.00 -14.22 -9.20
CA VAL A 232 1.57 -13.06 -9.93
C VAL A 232 0.41 -12.18 -10.37
N VAL A 233 0.44 -10.91 -9.95
CA VAL A 233 -0.68 -9.98 -10.12
C VAL A 233 -0.55 -9.25 -11.46
N LYS A 234 -1.63 -9.19 -12.23
CA LYS A 234 -1.70 -8.38 -13.44
C LYS A 234 -1.83 -6.89 -13.09
N SER A 235 -1.49 -6.00 -14.02
CA SER A 235 -1.54 -4.54 -13.79
C SER A 235 -2.92 -4.06 -13.35
N GLU A 236 -3.99 -4.54 -13.97
CA GLU A 236 -5.38 -4.20 -13.63
C GLU A 236 -5.82 -4.69 -12.25
N ASP A 237 -5.11 -5.64 -11.66
CA ASP A 237 -5.44 -6.26 -10.37
C ASP A 237 -4.57 -5.74 -9.21
N ILE A 238 -3.54 -4.94 -9.49
CA ILE A 238 -2.66 -4.36 -8.46
C ILE A 238 -3.45 -3.63 -7.38
N PRO A 239 -4.43 -2.76 -7.71
CA PRO A 239 -5.24 -2.08 -6.69
C PRO A 239 -5.94 -3.04 -5.74
N ALA A 240 -6.58 -4.09 -6.26
CA ALA A 240 -7.27 -5.08 -5.44
C ALA A 240 -6.30 -5.88 -4.55
N ALA A 241 -5.15 -6.28 -5.09
CA ALA A 241 -4.15 -7.07 -4.37
C ALA A 241 -3.48 -6.31 -3.21
N THR A 242 -3.33 -5.00 -3.35
CA THR A 242 -2.52 -4.17 -2.43
C THR A 242 -3.33 -3.30 -1.48
N GLN A 243 -4.65 -3.22 -1.67
CA GLN A 243 -5.47 -2.38 -0.82
C GLN A 243 -5.44 -2.82 0.64
N LEU A 244 -5.16 -1.86 1.51
CA LEU A 244 -5.19 -2.01 2.95
C LEU A 244 -5.75 -0.75 3.60
N PHE A 245 -6.79 -0.91 4.42
CA PHE A 245 -7.35 0.21 5.17
C PHE A 245 -6.49 0.55 6.39
N THR A 246 -6.24 1.83 6.59
CA THR A 246 -5.48 2.33 7.74
C THR A 246 -6.44 2.70 8.87
N PRO A 247 -6.31 2.13 10.07
CA PRO A 247 -7.06 2.59 11.23
C PRO A 247 -6.92 4.10 11.45
N ASN A 248 -8.03 4.76 11.78
CA ASN A 248 -8.09 6.22 11.86
C ASN A 248 -7.04 6.83 12.82
N TRP A 249 -6.78 6.21 13.96
CA TRP A 249 -5.77 6.70 14.90
C TRP A 249 -4.35 6.69 14.31
N ILE A 250 -4.04 5.73 13.42
CA ILE A 250 -2.74 5.67 12.73
C ILE A 250 -2.66 6.79 11.69
N VAL A 251 -3.76 7.05 10.97
CA VAL A 251 -3.85 8.19 10.04
C VAL A 251 -3.58 9.50 10.77
N GLN A 252 -4.26 9.71 11.91
CA GLN A 252 -4.03 10.88 12.75
C GLN A 252 -2.59 10.97 13.23
N TYR A 253 -2.02 9.87 13.73
CA TYR A 253 -0.62 9.82 14.14
C TYR A 253 0.33 10.25 13.02
N LEU A 254 0.17 9.70 11.81
CA LEU A 254 1.04 10.01 10.67
C LEU A 254 1.02 11.50 10.31
N VAL A 255 -0.16 12.10 10.24
CA VAL A 255 -0.34 13.51 9.86
C VAL A 255 0.08 14.44 10.98
N GLN A 256 -0.32 14.16 12.23
CA GLN A 256 -0.04 15.01 13.39
C GLN A 256 1.47 15.07 13.69
N ASN A 257 2.20 13.98 13.48
CA ASN A 257 3.66 13.91 13.69
C ASN A 257 4.51 14.30 12.46
N SER A 258 3.88 14.69 11.37
CA SER A 258 4.56 15.26 10.18
C SER A 258 4.14 16.71 9.97
N VAL A 259 2.97 16.96 9.42
CA VAL A 259 2.44 18.33 9.20
C VAL A 259 2.31 19.10 10.52
N GLY A 260 1.69 18.47 11.52
CA GLY A 260 1.52 19.07 12.85
C GLY A 260 2.86 19.35 13.54
N ARG A 261 3.82 18.42 13.44
CA ARG A 261 5.17 18.60 13.99
C ARG A 261 5.92 19.75 13.34
N GLN A 262 5.84 19.89 12.02
CA GLN A 262 6.45 21.01 11.30
C GLN A 262 5.94 22.35 11.81
N TRP A 263 4.62 22.47 12.00
CA TRP A 263 4.01 23.67 12.53
C TRP A 263 4.47 23.98 13.96
N LEU A 264 4.42 22.97 14.84
CA LEU A 264 4.80 23.13 16.26
C LEU A 264 6.29 23.42 16.46
N GLN A 265 7.18 22.99 15.58
CA GLN A 265 8.60 23.34 15.66
C GLN A 265 8.84 24.84 15.44
N THR A 266 8.11 25.44 14.49
CA THR A 266 8.17 26.89 14.23
C THR A 266 7.35 27.68 15.26
N TYR A 267 6.22 27.13 15.69
CA TYR A 267 5.28 27.77 16.63
C TYR A 267 4.99 26.88 17.85
N PRO A 268 5.93 26.78 18.82
CA PRO A 268 5.80 25.84 19.95
C PRO A 268 4.57 26.09 20.84
N ASP A 269 4.10 27.36 20.90
CA ASP A 269 2.94 27.78 21.71
C ASP A 269 1.60 27.67 20.95
N SER A 270 1.60 27.06 19.76
CA SER A 270 0.40 26.90 18.95
C SER A 270 -0.69 26.10 19.66
N SER A 271 -1.94 26.58 19.53
CA SER A 271 -3.13 25.87 20.02
C SER A 271 -3.39 24.54 19.32
N LEU A 272 -2.78 24.30 18.17
CA LEU A 272 -2.87 23.06 17.41
C LEU A 272 -2.49 21.84 18.24
N LYS A 273 -1.51 21.97 19.14
CA LYS A 273 -1.07 20.90 20.03
C LYS A 273 -2.22 20.27 20.81
N GLY A 274 -3.12 21.06 21.35
CA GLY A 274 -4.29 20.59 22.11
C GLY A 274 -5.35 19.86 21.27
N LYS A 275 -5.27 19.96 19.94
CA LYS A 275 -6.17 19.29 19.00
C LYS A 275 -5.61 17.97 18.42
N MET A 276 -4.35 17.64 18.71
CA MET A 276 -3.63 16.51 18.14
C MET A 276 -3.47 15.38 19.16
N LEU A 277 -4.43 14.47 19.22
CA LEU A 277 -4.51 13.38 20.21
C LEU A 277 -3.38 12.35 20.10
N TYR A 278 -2.84 12.17 18.90
CA TYR A 278 -1.81 11.17 18.61
C TYR A 278 -0.43 11.79 18.30
N TYR A 279 -0.25 13.04 18.68
CA TYR A 279 1.05 13.69 18.62
C TYR A 279 1.96 13.17 19.73
N ILE A 280 3.20 12.79 19.36
CA ILE A 280 4.24 12.39 20.29
C ILE A 280 5.18 13.59 20.50
N GLU A 281 5.29 14.06 21.76
CA GLU A 281 6.25 15.08 22.10
C GLU A 281 7.68 14.61 21.77
N PRO A 282 8.54 15.50 21.23
CA PRO A 282 9.95 15.16 21.07
C PRO A 282 10.58 14.78 22.40
N ALA A 283 11.43 13.76 22.40
CA ALA A 283 12.26 13.44 23.56
C ALA A 283 13.21 14.60 23.88
N GLU A 284 13.73 14.64 25.09
CA GLU A 284 14.75 15.61 25.49
C GLU A 284 16.01 15.41 24.63
N GLN A 285 16.50 16.50 24.06
CA GLN A 285 17.65 16.50 23.15
C GLN A 285 18.84 17.22 23.81
N THR A 286 20.05 16.81 23.44
CA THR A 286 21.27 17.52 23.89
C THR A 286 21.32 18.95 23.31
N PRO A 287 22.06 19.88 23.97
CA PRO A 287 22.20 21.25 23.46
C PRO A 287 22.71 21.30 21.99
N GLU A 288 23.59 20.38 21.60
CA GLU A 288 24.13 20.30 20.24
C GLU A 288 23.04 19.92 19.24
N VAL A 289 22.19 18.95 19.57
CA VAL A 289 21.05 18.54 18.73
C VAL A 289 20.03 19.67 18.64
N GLN A 290 19.76 20.35 19.77
CA GLN A 290 18.86 21.51 19.77
C GLN A 290 19.36 22.66 18.86
N ALA A 291 20.66 22.92 18.83
CA ALA A 291 21.26 23.90 17.95
C ALA A 291 21.09 23.49 16.47
N GLN A 292 21.31 22.22 16.14
CA GLN A 292 21.10 21.70 14.78
C GLN A 292 19.63 21.79 14.35
N LEU A 293 18.70 21.47 15.23
CA LEU A 293 17.26 21.63 14.98
C LEU A 293 16.88 23.10 14.74
N ALA A 294 17.46 24.02 15.50
CA ALA A 294 17.21 25.45 15.34
C ALA A 294 17.68 25.98 13.97
N GLU A 295 18.81 25.48 13.45
CA GLU A 295 19.32 25.86 12.13
C GLU A 295 18.39 25.46 10.97
N ILE A 296 17.70 24.31 11.11
CA ILE A 296 16.82 23.78 10.06
C ILE A 296 15.34 24.14 10.25
N THR A 297 15.00 24.81 11.36
CA THR A 297 13.62 25.23 11.63
C THR A 297 13.40 26.64 11.09
N PRO A 298 12.45 26.84 10.15
CA PRO A 298 12.16 28.17 9.63
C PRO A 298 11.59 29.07 10.73
N SER A 299 11.90 30.36 10.65
CA SER A 299 11.41 31.39 11.60
C SER A 299 9.91 31.66 11.44
N SER A 300 9.36 31.41 10.26
CA SER A 300 7.93 31.53 9.94
C SER A 300 7.54 30.55 8.83
N ILE A 301 6.29 30.13 8.84
CA ILE A 301 5.67 29.31 7.79
C ILE A 301 4.34 29.95 7.42
N GLU A 302 4.15 30.23 6.15
CA GLU A 302 2.84 30.63 5.61
C GLU A 302 2.00 29.37 5.36
N PRO A 303 0.73 29.29 5.83
CA PRO A 303 -0.09 28.11 5.64
C PRO A 303 -0.20 27.65 4.20
N GLU A 304 -0.28 28.57 3.22
CA GLU A 304 -0.37 28.25 1.79
C GLU A 304 0.89 27.59 1.23
N SER A 305 2.02 27.73 1.91
CA SER A 305 3.29 27.13 1.47
C SER A 305 3.46 25.67 1.85
N ILE A 306 2.62 25.16 2.77
CA ILE A 306 2.67 23.79 3.27
C ILE A 306 2.10 22.86 2.20
N LYS A 307 2.89 21.91 1.73
CA LYS A 307 2.48 20.92 0.72
C LYS A 307 2.55 19.50 1.29
N VAL A 308 1.44 18.76 1.19
CA VAL A 308 1.30 17.39 1.67
C VAL A 308 0.97 16.48 0.49
N LEU A 309 1.73 15.41 0.31
CA LEU A 309 1.51 14.41 -0.73
C LEU A 309 1.14 13.06 -0.08
N ASP A 310 0.05 12.48 -0.54
CA ASP A 310 -0.19 11.04 -0.41
C ASP A 310 -0.02 10.37 -1.79
N PRO A 311 1.08 9.63 -2.02
CA PRO A 311 1.40 9.04 -3.32
C PRO A 311 0.63 7.76 -3.63
N ALA A 312 -0.20 7.27 -2.71
CA ALA A 312 -1.07 6.10 -2.86
C ALA A 312 -2.34 6.31 -2.03
N CYS A 313 -3.08 7.40 -2.37
CA CYS A 313 -4.07 8.00 -1.49
C CYS A 313 -5.33 7.16 -1.25
N GLY A 314 -5.56 6.11 -2.05
CA GLY A 314 -6.76 5.30 -1.93
C GLY A 314 -8.01 6.19 -2.00
N SER A 315 -8.91 6.00 -1.06
CA SER A 315 -10.13 6.80 -0.93
C SER A 315 -9.95 8.11 -0.12
N GLY A 316 -8.72 8.50 0.20
CA GLY A 316 -8.41 9.83 0.72
C GLY A 316 -8.39 9.98 2.25
N HIS A 317 -8.33 8.90 3.02
CA HIS A 317 -8.35 8.98 4.49
C HIS A 317 -7.23 9.84 5.08
N ILE A 318 -6.01 9.70 4.57
CA ILE A 318 -4.86 10.50 5.03
C ILE A 318 -5.05 11.96 4.63
N LEU A 319 -5.53 12.22 3.41
CA LEU A 319 -5.79 13.59 2.95
C LEU A 319 -6.91 14.26 3.74
N THR A 320 -7.90 13.51 4.20
CA THR A 320 -8.97 14.00 5.09
C THR A 320 -8.39 14.53 6.40
N GLU A 321 -7.51 13.79 7.04
CA GLU A 321 -6.86 14.24 8.28
C GLU A 321 -5.89 15.39 8.01
N ALA A 322 -5.16 15.37 6.89
CA ALA A 322 -4.32 16.49 6.49
C ALA A 322 -5.15 17.78 6.33
N TYR A 323 -6.35 17.68 5.76
CA TYR A 323 -7.30 18.80 5.67
C TYR A 323 -7.66 19.34 7.06
N ASN A 324 -7.98 18.46 8.00
CA ASN A 324 -8.37 18.86 9.37
C ASN A 324 -7.24 19.60 10.10
N VAL A 325 -6.00 19.11 10.01
CA VAL A 325 -4.83 19.74 10.61
C VAL A 325 -4.53 21.09 9.94
N LEU A 326 -4.55 21.15 8.61
CA LEU A 326 -4.34 22.39 7.85
C LEU A 326 -5.42 23.43 8.14
N LYS A 327 -6.69 23.02 8.22
CA LYS A 327 -7.78 23.89 8.61
C LYS A 327 -7.52 24.55 9.96
N ALA A 328 -7.11 23.78 10.98
CA ALA A 328 -6.77 24.31 12.29
C ALA A 328 -5.61 25.32 12.24
N ILE A 329 -4.62 25.08 11.37
CA ILE A 329 -3.51 26.02 11.13
C ILE A 329 -4.02 27.34 10.52
N TYR A 330 -4.85 27.28 9.47
CA TYR A 330 -5.43 28.48 8.87
C TYR A 330 -6.32 29.26 9.83
N GLU A 331 -7.16 28.58 10.62
CA GLU A 331 -8.01 29.19 11.64
C GLU A 331 -7.18 29.92 12.68
N GLU A 332 -6.09 29.32 13.17
CA GLU A 332 -5.17 29.94 14.13
C GLU A 332 -4.54 31.22 13.55
N ARG A 333 -4.32 31.28 12.24
CA ARG A 333 -3.80 32.46 11.53
C ARG A 333 -4.87 33.50 11.22
N GLY A 334 -6.13 33.26 11.59
CA GLY A 334 -7.22 34.24 11.45
C GLY A 334 -7.81 34.32 10.05
N TYR A 335 -7.64 33.27 9.21
CA TYR A 335 -8.31 33.20 7.91
C TYR A 335 -9.81 33.02 8.08
N ARG A 336 -10.58 33.56 7.14
CA ARG A 336 -12.05 33.39 7.17
C ARG A 336 -12.42 31.96 6.86
N THR A 337 -13.24 31.33 7.69
CA THR A 337 -13.65 29.93 7.57
C THR A 337 -14.07 29.55 6.16
N ARG A 338 -14.85 30.37 5.46
CA ARG A 338 -15.33 30.12 4.09
C ARG A 338 -14.24 30.14 3.02
N ASP A 339 -13.07 30.77 3.28
CA ASP A 339 -12.00 30.92 2.30
C ASP A 339 -10.96 29.79 2.46
N ILE A 340 -10.89 29.19 3.65
CA ILE A 340 -9.95 28.11 4.00
C ILE A 340 -10.07 26.86 3.10
N PRO A 341 -11.28 26.33 2.83
CA PRO A 341 -11.40 25.10 2.03
C PRO A 341 -10.76 25.18 0.67
N GLN A 342 -11.00 26.25 -0.08
CA GLN A 342 -10.41 26.43 -1.40
C GLN A 342 -8.90 26.55 -1.34
N LEU A 343 -8.36 27.30 -0.36
CA LEU A 343 -6.93 27.44 -0.16
C LEU A 343 -6.25 26.09 0.09
N ILE A 344 -6.82 25.26 0.97
CA ILE A 344 -6.31 23.92 1.27
C ILE A 344 -6.32 23.03 0.03
N LEU A 345 -7.44 22.96 -0.69
CA LEU A 345 -7.60 22.07 -1.83
C LEU A 345 -6.69 22.44 -3.02
N GLU A 346 -6.44 23.74 -3.23
CA GLU A 346 -5.64 24.21 -4.37
C GLU A 346 -4.14 24.29 -4.06
N ASN A 347 -3.75 24.57 -2.80
CA ASN A 347 -2.35 24.82 -2.46
C ASN A 347 -1.67 23.71 -1.67
N ASN A 348 -2.39 23.03 -0.78
CA ASN A 348 -1.78 22.22 0.27
C ASN A 348 -1.84 20.71 0.03
N ILE A 349 -2.93 20.19 -0.55
CA ILE A 349 -3.22 18.76 -0.61
C ILE A 349 -3.00 18.21 -2.00
N PHE A 350 -2.19 17.15 -2.08
CA PHE A 350 -1.86 16.43 -3.30
C PHE A 350 -2.06 14.93 -3.08
N GLY A 351 -2.75 14.27 -4.00
CA GLY A 351 -3.02 12.83 -3.93
C GLY A 351 -2.83 12.14 -5.27
N LEU A 352 -2.20 10.98 -5.25
CA LEU A 352 -2.02 10.12 -6.42
C LEU A 352 -2.50 8.71 -6.11
N ASP A 353 -3.16 8.08 -7.05
CA ASP A 353 -3.46 6.65 -7.00
C ASP A 353 -3.38 6.02 -8.40
N ILE A 354 -3.21 4.72 -8.51
CA ILE A 354 -3.30 4.01 -9.79
C ILE A 354 -4.74 3.64 -10.13
N ASP A 355 -5.63 3.59 -9.13
CA ASP A 355 -7.04 3.21 -9.28
C ASP A 355 -7.92 4.45 -9.49
N ASP A 356 -8.57 4.50 -10.66
CA ASP A 356 -9.50 5.59 -11.00
C ASP A 356 -10.65 5.70 -9.99
N ARG A 357 -11.14 4.58 -9.48
CA ARG A 357 -12.22 4.51 -8.48
C ARG A 357 -11.82 5.18 -7.17
N ALA A 358 -10.62 4.85 -6.70
CA ALA A 358 -10.07 5.40 -5.47
C ALA A 358 -9.87 6.90 -5.58
N ALA A 359 -9.26 7.39 -6.66
CA ALA A 359 -9.03 8.81 -6.86
C ALA A 359 -10.34 9.62 -6.99
N GLN A 360 -11.35 9.08 -7.67
CA GLN A 360 -12.70 9.69 -7.73
C GLN A 360 -13.30 9.87 -6.35
N LEU A 361 -13.28 8.83 -5.53
CA LEU A 361 -13.83 8.88 -4.18
C LEU A 361 -13.01 9.75 -3.23
N SER A 362 -11.69 9.79 -3.39
CA SER A 362 -10.82 10.71 -2.65
C SER A 362 -11.15 12.17 -2.98
N GLY A 363 -11.27 12.52 -4.26
CA GLY A 363 -11.68 13.85 -4.69
C GLY A 363 -13.07 14.23 -4.16
N PHE A 364 -14.03 13.30 -4.21
CA PHE A 364 -15.35 13.49 -3.65
C PHE A 364 -15.31 13.75 -2.13
N ALA A 365 -14.60 12.92 -1.38
CA ALA A 365 -14.47 13.06 0.07
C ALA A 365 -13.90 14.42 0.46
N MET A 366 -12.88 14.88 -0.25
CA MET A 366 -12.27 16.19 -0.01
C MET A 366 -13.24 17.35 -0.30
N LEU A 367 -14.01 17.28 -1.39
CA LEU A 367 -15.02 18.30 -1.68
C LEU A 367 -16.17 18.29 -0.67
N MET A 368 -16.55 17.13 -0.14
CA MET A 368 -17.61 17.05 0.89
C MET A 368 -17.15 17.64 2.22
N LEU A 369 -15.90 17.43 2.63
CA LEU A 369 -15.31 18.14 3.77
C LEU A 369 -15.30 19.66 3.56
N ALA A 370 -14.83 20.10 2.41
CA ALA A 370 -14.81 21.52 2.05
C ALA A 370 -16.22 22.13 2.04
N ARG A 371 -17.23 21.37 1.62
CA ARG A 371 -18.63 21.79 1.57
C ARG A 371 -19.23 22.02 2.97
N GLN A 372 -18.74 21.34 3.99
CA GLN A 372 -19.15 21.57 5.37
C GLN A 372 -18.80 22.99 5.84
N ASP A 373 -17.64 23.49 5.40
CA ASP A 373 -17.11 24.78 5.81
C ASP A 373 -17.50 25.93 4.84
N ASP A 374 -17.64 25.64 3.55
CA ASP A 374 -18.06 26.60 2.52
C ASP A 374 -19.22 26.07 1.69
N ARG A 375 -20.42 26.57 1.93
CA ARG A 375 -21.64 26.19 1.23
C ARG A 375 -21.59 26.42 -0.29
N ARG A 376 -20.67 27.26 -0.79
CA ARG A 376 -20.56 27.62 -2.21
C ARG A 376 -19.37 26.96 -2.90
N ILE A 377 -18.63 26.10 -2.24
CA ILE A 377 -17.39 25.51 -2.77
C ILE A 377 -17.61 24.79 -4.10
N LEU A 378 -18.75 24.10 -4.26
CA LEU A 378 -19.09 23.36 -5.49
C LEU A 378 -19.31 24.29 -6.71
N GLY A 379 -19.66 25.56 -6.47
CA GLY A 379 -19.81 26.57 -7.54
C GLY A 379 -18.56 27.41 -7.80
N ARG A 380 -17.45 27.19 -7.09
CA ARG A 380 -16.21 27.97 -7.22
C ARG A 380 -15.26 27.47 -8.30
N GLY A 381 -15.51 26.30 -8.92
CA GLY A 381 -14.60 25.72 -9.91
C GLY A 381 -13.24 25.35 -9.34
N VAL A 382 -13.20 24.79 -8.13
CA VAL A 382 -11.98 24.40 -7.42
C VAL A 382 -11.24 23.31 -8.21
N ARG A 383 -9.94 23.50 -8.40
CA ARG A 383 -9.06 22.52 -9.04
C ARG A 383 -8.41 21.63 -7.98
N LEU A 384 -8.79 20.36 -7.98
CA LEU A 384 -8.18 19.38 -7.09
C LEU A 384 -6.83 18.90 -7.64
N ASN A 385 -5.86 18.72 -6.73
CA ASN A 385 -4.58 18.07 -7.03
C ASN A 385 -4.61 16.60 -6.62
N ILE A 386 -5.73 15.94 -6.80
CA ILE A 386 -5.96 14.52 -6.53
C ILE A 386 -6.28 13.88 -7.86
N VAL A 387 -5.39 12.99 -8.33
CA VAL A 387 -5.48 12.42 -9.66
C VAL A 387 -5.19 10.93 -9.67
N SER A 388 -5.86 10.22 -10.54
CA SER A 388 -5.51 8.85 -10.88
C SER A 388 -4.47 8.87 -12.01
N LEU A 389 -3.41 8.10 -11.83
CA LEU A 389 -2.32 8.01 -12.80
C LEU A 389 -2.79 7.35 -14.10
N GLN A 390 -2.59 8.04 -15.21
CA GLN A 390 -3.05 7.63 -16.54
C GLN A 390 -1.90 7.17 -17.41
N GLU A 391 -2.10 6.04 -18.12
CA GLU A 391 -1.15 5.57 -19.13
C GLU A 391 -1.23 6.42 -20.39
N SER A 392 -0.07 6.92 -20.81
CA SER A 392 0.07 7.78 -21.96
C SER A 392 0.27 6.98 -23.26
N LYS A 393 -0.12 7.61 -24.38
CA LYS A 393 0.22 7.21 -25.72
C LYS A 393 1.27 8.16 -26.30
N LEU A 394 2.16 7.64 -27.12
CA LEU A 394 3.21 8.43 -27.75
C LEU A 394 2.78 9.05 -29.08
N ASP A 395 1.71 8.58 -29.71
CA ASP A 395 1.16 9.16 -30.94
C ASP A 395 0.21 10.31 -30.60
N ILE A 396 0.77 11.52 -30.54
CA ILE A 396 0.07 12.76 -30.18
C ILE A 396 0.14 13.85 -31.28
N ALA A 397 0.58 13.48 -32.48
CA ALA A 397 0.77 14.48 -33.55
C ALA A 397 -0.53 15.25 -33.87
N GLU A 398 -1.66 14.53 -33.91
CA GLU A 398 -2.98 15.13 -34.11
C GLU A 398 -3.38 16.04 -32.95
N LEU A 399 -3.20 15.57 -31.70
CA LEU A 399 -3.51 16.36 -30.49
C LEU A 399 -2.67 17.63 -30.42
N TRP A 400 -1.38 17.54 -30.71
CA TRP A 400 -0.49 18.69 -30.74
C TRP A 400 -0.90 19.72 -31.78
N THR A 401 -1.30 19.25 -32.97
CA THR A 401 -1.80 20.11 -34.03
C THR A 401 -3.11 20.80 -33.63
N LYS A 402 -4.06 20.06 -33.02
CA LYS A 402 -5.33 20.62 -32.52
C LYS A 402 -5.10 21.62 -31.39
N LEU A 403 -4.13 21.38 -30.52
CA LEU A 403 -3.79 22.27 -29.40
C LEU A 403 -3.37 23.66 -29.88
N ASN A 404 -2.65 23.76 -31.01
CA ASN A 404 -2.16 25.01 -31.58
C ASN A 404 -1.60 25.98 -30.51
N PHE A 405 -0.76 25.46 -29.63
CA PHE A 405 -0.34 26.07 -28.38
C PHE A 405 0.28 27.46 -28.57
N HIS A 406 0.97 27.65 -29.67
CA HIS A 406 1.59 28.92 -30.01
C HIS A 406 0.76 29.77 -31.00
N GLN A 407 -0.49 29.42 -31.23
CA GLN A 407 -1.38 30.10 -32.19
C GLN A 407 -0.76 30.29 -33.60
N GLN A 408 -0.04 29.30 -34.06
CA GLN A 408 0.69 29.34 -35.33
C GLN A 408 -0.22 29.29 -36.56
N VAL A 409 -1.47 28.80 -36.37
CA VAL A 409 -2.48 28.71 -37.41
C VAL A 409 -3.74 29.47 -36.97
N GLN A 410 -4.13 30.48 -37.75
CA GLN A 410 -5.45 31.16 -37.57
C GLN A 410 -6.54 30.28 -38.17
N ARG A 411 -7.28 29.59 -37.32
CA ARG A 411 -8.42 28.77 -37.74
C ARG A 411 -9.63 29.63 -38.18
N GLY A 412 -10.35 29.13 -39.16
CA GLY A 412 -11.52 29.85 -39.70
C GLY A 412 -11.19 30.89 -40.80
N SER A 413 -9.92 30.95 -41.25
CA SER A 413 -9.51 31.77 -42.37
C SER A 413 -9.52 30.96 -43.69
N MET A 414 -9.55 31.66 -44.83
CA MET A 414 -9.48 30.99 -46.15
C MET A 414 -8.20 30.17 -46.33
N GLY A 415 -7.16 30.41 -45.52
CA GLY A 415 -5.94 29.64 -45.47
C GLY A 415 -6.11 28.27 -44.83
N ASP A 416 -7.14 28.07 -44.01
CA ASP A 416 -7.45 26.81 -43.33
C ASP A 416 -7.88 25.70 -44.31
N MET A 417 -8.51 26.06 -45.42
CA MET A 417 -8.90 25.14 -46.47
C MET A 417 -7.73 24.63 -47.35
N PHE A 418 -6.57 25.28 -47.27
CA PHE A 418 -5.39 24.94 -48.06
C PHE A 418 -4.21 24.48 -47.22
N ALA A 419 -4.38 24.39 -45.89
CA ALA A 419 -3.35 24.03 -44.93
C ALA A 419 -3.14 22.52 -44.77
N GLU A 420 -3.71 21.68 -45.63
CA GLU A 420 -3.59 20.22 -45.62
C GLU A 420 -2.18 19.70 -45.88
N GLY A 421 -1.13 20.44 -45.72
CA GLY A 421 0.16 19.89 -46.07
C GLY A 421 1.38 20.46 -45.35
N ALA A 422 1.21 21.59 -44.71
CA ALA A 422 2.31 22.13 -43.93
C ALA A 422 1.99 21.96 -42.45
N ALA A 423 2.36 20.83 -41.90
CA ALA A 423 2.38 20.67 -40.47
C ALA A 423 3.29 21.75 -39.85
N LEU A 424 2.72 22.90 -39.59
CA LEU A 424 3.30 23.98 -38.79
C LEU A 424 3.22 23.61 -37.30
N THR A 425 3.44 22.33 -37.02
CA THR A 425 3.63 21.81 -35.68
C THR A 425 5.07 22.11 -35.30
N ASN A 426 5.25 23.08 -34.42
CA ASN A 426 6.57 23.39 -33.88
C ASN A 426 7.05 22.27 -32.94
N THR A 427 7.48 21.15 -33.54
CA THR A 427 8.01 19.98 -32.83
C THR A 427 9.40 20.24 -32.22
N ASP A 428 10.01 21.37 -32.55
CA ASP A 428 11.27 21.83 -31.96
C ASP A 428 11.07 22.68 -30.69
N SER A 429 9.84 23.08 -30.40
CA SER A 429 9.54 23.88 -29.21
C SER A 429 9.91 23.14 -27.91
N ALA A 430 10.24 23.90 -26.88
CA ALA A 430 10.56 23.36 -25.56
C ALA A 430 9.36 22.60 -24.97
N GLU A 431 8.14 23.12 -25.19
CA GLU A 431 6.89 22.53 -24.72
C GLU A 431 6.62 21.19 -25.38
N TYR A 432 6.83 21.04 -26.68
CA TYR A 432 6.68 19.77 -27.39
C TYR A 432 7.68 18.74 -26.88
N LYS A 433 8.96 19.12 -26.72
CA LYS A 433 10.01 18.24 -26.18
C LYS A 433 9.70 17.81 -24.74
N LEU A 434 9.20 18.74 -23.91
CA LEU A 434 8.76 18.46 -22.56
C LEU A 434 7.57 17.49 -22.55
N LEU A 435 6.57 17.73 -23.41
CA LEU A 435 5.40 16.86 -23.54
C LEU A 435 5.79 15.44 -23.93
N MET A 436 6.60 15.27 -24.97
CA MET A 436 7.05 13.95 -25.44
C MET A 436 7.85 13.21 -24.38
N ARG A 437 8.79 13.90 -23.72
CA ARG A 437 9.58 13.33 -22.63
C ARG A 437 8.70 12.90 -21.46
N THR A 438 7.71 13.70 -21.12
CA THR A 438 6.74 13.41 -20.06
C THR A 438 5.89 12.19 -20.40
N LEU A 439 5.30 12.15 -21.59
CA LEU A 439 4.47 11.03 -22.02
C LEU A 439 5.23 9.70 -22.04
N ALA A 440 6.52 9.73 -22.41
CA ALA A 440 7.36 8.55 -22.43
C ALA A 440 7.54 7.89 -21.02
N LEU A 441 7.43 8.67 -19.95
CA LEU A 441 7.55 8.18 -18.58
C LEU A 441 6.30 7.40 -18.13
N PHE A 442 5.13 7.70 -18.70
CA PHE A 442 3.83 7.19 -18.22
C PHE A 442 3.24 6.07 -19.07
N THR A 443 4.02 5.45 -19.95
CA THR A 443 3.55 4.33 -20.80
C THR A 443 3.09 3.11 -19.99
N SER A 444 3.55 2.97 -18.74
CA SER A 444 3.20 1.89 -17.81
C SER A 444 2.71 2.43 -16.46
N ALA A 445 1.99 3.55 -16.49
CA ALA A 445 1.58 4.24 -15.27
C ALA A 445 0.68 3.40 -14.34
N LYS A 446 -0.17 2.54 -14.89
CA LYS A 446 -1.04 1.63 -14.13
C LYS A 446 -0.30 0.47 -13.45
N THR A 447 0.94 0.19 -13.86
CA THR A 447 1.82 -0.80 -13.23
C THR A 447 2.79 -0.17 -12.23
N LEU A 448 3.44 0.92 -12.64
CA LEU A 448 4.53 1.54 -11.88
C LEU A 448 4.04 2.59 -10.88
N GLY A 449 2.89 3.18 -11.13
CA GLY A 449 2.28 4.15 -10.22
C GLY A 449 3.19 5.34 -9.92
N SER A 450 3.12 5.81 -8.69
CA SER A 450 3.90 6.96 -8.19
C SER A 450 5.41 6.67 -8.07
N LEU A 451 5.85 5.41 -8.27
CA LEU A 451 7.29 5.09 -8.33
C LEU A 451 7.97 5.70 -9.58
N ILE A 452 7.20 6.12 -10.58
CA ILE A 452 7.72 6.85 -11.75
C ILE A 452 8.42 8.12 -11.27
N GLN A 453 9.63 8.34 -11.78
CA GLN A 453 10.45 9.48 -11.41
C GLN A 453 10.36 10.58 -12.47
N VAL A 454 9.85 11.75 -12.08
CA VAL A 454 9.86 12.96 -12.89
C VAL A 454 10.89 13.92 -12.29
N SER A 455 11.74 14.52 -13.13
CA SER A 455 12.77 15.43 -12.63
C SER A 455 12.15 16.67 -11.98
N HIS A 456 12.69 17.04 -10.83
CA HIS A 456 12.30 18.30 -10.17
C HIS A 456 12.67 19.55 -11.00
N GLU A 457 13.69 19.44 -11.83
CA GLU A 457 14.11 20.54 -12.73
C GLU A 457 13.01 20.90 -13.73
N ASP A 458 12.12 19.95 -14.06
CA ASP A 458 11.00 20.15 -14.97
C ASP A 458 9.76 20.76 -14.28
N GLU A 459 9.74 20.92 -12.95
CA GLU A 459 8.55 21.34 -12.18
C GLU A 459 7.97 22.66 -12.67
N ALA A 460 8.81 23.70 -12.79
CA ALA A 460 8.36 25.03 -13.21
C ALA A 460 7.84 25.04 -14.67
N ALA A 461 8.50 24.30 -15.56
CA ALA A 461 8.10 24.20 -16.96
C ALA A 461 6.78 23.40 -17.09
N LEU A 462 6.62 22.31 -16.34
CA LEU A 462 5.37 21.54 -16.27
C LEU A 462 4.21 22.37 -15.73
N LYS A 463 4.46 23.20 -14.70
CA LYS A 463 3.44 24.09 -14.14
C LYS A 463 3.00 25.15 -15.16
N ALA A 464 3.95 25.79 -15.83
CA ALA A 464 3.64 26.78 -16.86
C ALA A 464 2.86 26.17 -18.03
N PHE A 465 3.24 24.96 -18.45
CA PHE A 465 2.53 24.24 -19.50
C PHE A 465 1.13 23.85 -19.06
N LEU A 466 0.96 23.33 -17.85
CA LEU A 466 -0.35 22.98 -17.27
C LEU A 466 -1.28 24.19 -17.19
N ASP A 467 -0.79 25.35 -16.73
CA ASP A 467 -1.57 26.59 -16.69
C ASP A 467 -1.98 27.06 -18.08
N GLY A 468 -1.10 26.87 -19.07
CA GLY A 468 -1.42 27.10 -20.49
C GLY A 468 -2.57 26.20 -20.98
N LEU A 469 -2.53 24.90 -20.66
CA LEU A 469 -3.58 23.94 -21.01
C LEU A 469 -4.91 24.29 -20.34
N TYR A 470 -4.92 24.65 -19.08
CA TYR A 470 -6.14 25.09 -18.39
C TYR A 470 -6.74 26.33 -19.01
N ARG A 471 -5.92 27.30 -19.47
CA ARG A 471 -6.38 28.47 -20.18
C ARG A 471 -7.04 28.09 -21.50
N LEU A 472 -6.41 27.23 -22.30
CA LEU A 472 -6.97 26.75 -23.55
C LEU A 472 -8.26 25.93 -23.36
N ALA A 473 -8.38 25.17 -22.29
CA ALA A 473 -9.58 24.43 -21.96
C ALA A 473 -10.80 25.34 -21.69
N VAL A 474 -10.56 26.60 -21.25
CA VAL A 474 -11.62 27.59 -20.99
C VAL A 474 -11.82 28.54 -22.16
N GLU A 475 -10.74 29.13 -22.67
CA GLU A 475 -10.76 30.25 -23.62
C GLU A 475 -10.51 29.83 -25.08
N GLY A 476 -9.99 28.62 -25.31
CA GLY A 476 -9.63 28.11 -26.63
C GLY A 476 -10.83 27.85 -27.55
N ASP A 477 -10.57 27.62 -28.83
CA ASP A 477 -11.56 27.10 -29.75
C ASP A 477 -11.98 25.63 -29.42
N ILE A 478 -12.95 25.08 -30.12
CA ILE A 478 -13.47 23.72 -29.85
C ILE A 478 -12.36 22.66 -29.90
N GLN A 479 -11.46 22.73 -30.89
CA GLN A 479 -10.37 21.77 -31.04
C GLN A 479 -9.31 21.92 -29.94
N GLN A 480 -9.00 23.16 -29.56
CA GLN A 480 -8.07 23.47 -28.47
C GLN A 480 -8.61 22.97 -27.11
N LYS A 481 -9.90 23.19 -26.85
CA LYS A 481 -10.56 22.72 -25.61
C LYS A 481 -10.51 21.21 -25.50
N GLU A 482 -10.81 20.48 -26.56
CA GLU A 482 -10.75 19.01 -26.59
C GLU A 482 -9.31 18.50 -26.37
N ALA A 483 -8.35 19.03 -27.11
CA ALA A 483 -6.96 18.63 -27.00
C ALA A 483 -6.35 18.97 -25.63
N ALA A 484 -6.66 20.14 -25.07
CA ALA A 484 -6.21 20.54 -23.74
C ALA A 484 -6.80 19.62 -22.67
N ALA A 485 -8.09 19.31 -22.72
CA ALA A 485 -8.74 18.42 -21.78
C ALA A 485 -8.11 17.00 -21.78
N GLU A 486 -7.71 16.50 -22.95
CA GLU A 486 -7.06 15.20 -23.07
C GLU A 486 -5.63 15.18 -22.52
N LEU A 487 -4.89 16.29 -22.64
CA LEU A 487 -3.49 16.39 -22.20
C LEU A 487 -3.32 16.78 -20.72
N ILE A 488 -4.26 17.50 -20.14
CA ILE A 488 -4.21 17.97 -18.74
C ILE A 488 -3.88 16.84 -17.77
N PRO A 489 -4.51 15.65 -17.79
CA PRO A 489 -4.22 14.59 -16.84
C PRO A 489 -2.75 14.15 -16.84
N TYR A 490 -2.12 14.04 -18.01
CA TYR A 490 -0.73 13.63 -18.13
C TYR A 490 0.25 14.68 -17.61
N ILE A 491 -0.01 15.93 -17.86
CA ILE A 491 0.86 17.02 -17.39
C ILE A 491 0.65 17.28 -15.91
N GLN A 492 -0.59 17.20 -15.41
CA GLN A 492 -0.89 17.37 -13.99
C GLN A 492 -0.22 16.29 -13.13
N GLN A 493 -0.32 15.01 -13.52
CA GLN A 493 0.33 13.92 -12.79
C GLN A 493 1.86 14.07 -12.79
N ALA A 494 2.46 14.49 -13.91
CA ALA A 494 3.88 14.75 -14.00
C ALA A 494 4.30 15.92 -13.11
N TRP A 495 3.56 17.02 -13.11
CA TRP A 495 3.81 18.16 -12.26
C TRP A 495 3.73 17.80 -10.77
N ILE A 496 2.73 17.00 -10.34
CA ILE A 496 2.62 16.52 -8.96
C ILE A 496 3.84 15.68 -8.57
N LEU A 497 4.30 14.78 -9.44
CA LEU A 497 5.48 13.95 -9.19
C LEU A 497 6.81 14.72 -9.21
N ALA A 498 6.87 15.86 -9.89
CA ALA A 498 8.05 16.71 -9.98
C ALA A 498 8.25 17.65 -8.79
N GLN A 499 7.18 17.92 -8.02
CA GLN A 499 7.21 18.84 -6.88
C GLN A 499 8.02 18.31 -5.70
N ARG A 500 8.25 19.20 -4.72
CA ARG A 500 8.80 18.91 -3.41
C ARG A 500 7.80 19.30 -2.33
N TYR A 501 7.68 18.44 -1.32
CA TYR A 501 6.64 18.48 -0.29
C TYR A 501 7.22 18.68 1.11
N ASP A 502 6.44 19.25 2.00
CA ASP A 502 6.73 19.39 3.42
C ASP A 502 6.46 18.09 4.17
N ALA A 503 5.49 17.32 3.69
CA ALA A 503 5.21 15.98 4.19
C ALA A 503 4.79 15.05 3.06
N VAL A 504 5.35 13.86 3.05
CA VAL A 504 4.85 12.71 2.26
C VAL A 504 4.27 11.73 3.26
N VAL A 505 2.96 11.51 3.20
CA VAL A 505 2.23 10.71 4.20
C VAL A 505 1.49 9.61 3.48
N ALA A 506 1.78 8.34 3.81
CA ALA A 506 1.20 7.22 3.08
C ALA A 506 0.99 5.96 3.92
N ASN A 507 0.02 5.16 3.52
CA ASN A 507 0.02 3.72 3.67
C ASN A 507 0.28 3.12 2.29
N PRO A 508 1.55 2.86 1.92
CA PRO A 508 1.88 2.41 0.59
C PRO A 508 1.40 0.99 0.32
N PRO A 509 1.34 0.55 -0.95
CA PRO A 509 0.96 -0.82 -1.28
C PRO A 509 1.98 -1.84 -0.76
N TYR A 510 1.51 -3.00 -0.27
CA TYR A 510 2.33 -4.14 0.15
C TYR A 510 2.25 -5.23 -0.90
N MET A 511 3.36 -5.50 -1.58
CA MET A 511 3.47 -6.57 -2.58
C MET A 511 4.91 -7.02 -2.68
N GLY A 512 5.19 -8.20 -2.15
CA GLY A 512 6.50 -8.83 -2.26
C GLY A 512 6.82 -9.30 -3.69
N GLY A 513 8.10 -9.53 -3.98
CA GLY A 513 8.59 -9.88 -5.31
C GLY A 513 7.91 -11.09 -5.98
N LYS A 514 7.29 -12.00 -5.21
CA LYS A 514 6.51 -13.12 -5.78
C LYS A 514 5.21 -12.66 -6.45
N GLY A 515 4.57 -11.61 -5.92
CA GLY A 515 3.34 -11.04 -6.47
C GLY A 515 3.56 -10.09 -7.66
N MET A 516 4.73 -9.49 -7.78
CA MET A 516 5.05 -8.54 -8.86
C MET A 516 5.05 -9.22 -10.23
N ASN A 517 4.51 -8.54 -11.25
CA ASN A 517 4.65 -8.95 -12.64
C ASN A 517 6.08 -8.70 -13.16
N GLY A 518 6.36 -9.13 -14.41
CA GLY A 518 7.70 -9.04 -15.00
C GLY A 518 8.20 -7.60 -15.11
N GLU A 519 7.35 -6.69 -15.55
CA GLU A 519 7.67 -5.27 -15.76
C GLU A 519 8.04 -4.58 -14.44
N LEU A 520 7.22 -4.74 -13.41
CA LEU A 520 7.47 -4.17 -12.08
C LEU A 520 8.75 -4.75 -11.46
N LYS A 521 9.04 -6.04 -11.64
CA LYS A 521 10.29 -6.68 -11.18
C LYS A 521 11.52 -6.08 -11.83
N GLU A 522 11.50 -5.88 -13.14
CA GLU A 522 12.63 -5.29 -13.87
C GLU A 522 12.84 -3.82 -13.48
N PHE A 523 11.75 -3.07 -13.34
CA PHE A 523 11.80 -1.69 -12.86
C PHE A 523 12.38 -1.61 -11.45
N ALA A 524 11.91 -2.46 -10.52
CA ALA A 524 12.38 -2.52 -9.15
C ALA A 524 13.89 -2.82 -9.07
N LYS A 525 14.37 -3.81 -9.81
CA LYS A 525 15.81 -4.14 -9.86
C LYS A 525 16.67 -2.99 -10.33
N LYS A 526 16.20 -2.22 -11.33
CA LYS A 526 16.94 -1.13 -11.97
C LYS A 526 16.91 0.15 -11.13
N GLN A 527 15.77 0.53 -10.60
CA GLN A 527 15.57 1.83 -9.96
C GLN A 527 15.67 1.76 -8.42
N PHE A 528 15.35 0.62 -7.81
CA PHE A 528 15.28 0.43 -6.36
C PHE A 528 16.02 -0.84 -5.89
N PRO A 529 17.32 -0.98 -6.19
CA PRO A 529 18.08 -2.21 -5.91
C PRO A 529 18.09 -2.59 -4.42
N ASP A 530 18.07 -1.61 -3.50
CA ASP A 530 18.15 -1.81 -2.07
C ASP A 530 16.78 -2.08 -1.41
N SER A 531 15.68 -1.72 -2.07
CA SER A 531 14.30 -1.85 -1.58
C SER A 531 13.40 -2.74 -2.45
N LYS A 532 13.92 -3.35 -3.50
CA LYS A 532 13.20 -4.15 -4.52
C LYS A 532 12.40 -5.34 -4.01
N SER A 533 12.60 -5.72 -2.75
CA SER A 533 11.96 -6.93 -2.18
C SER A 533 10.46 -6.77 -1.97
N ASP A 534 9.98 -5.55 -1.73
CA ASP A 534 8.56 -5.24 -1.57
C ASP A 534 8.25 -3.79 -1.97
N LEU A 535 7.00 -3.53 -2.42
CA LEU A 535 6.55 -2.21 -2.83
C LEU A 535 6.66 -1.19 -1.69
N PHE A 536 6.24 -1.54 -0.46
CA PHE A 536 6.29 -0.59 0.65
C PHE A 536 7.70 -0.04 0.89
N ALA A 537 8.72 -0.87 0.72
CA ALA A 537 10.11 -0.47 0.90
C ALA A 537 10.56 0.49 -0.21
N MET A 538 10.16 0.24 -1.46
CA MET A 538 10.40 1.17 -2.56
C MET A 538 9.71 2.52 -2.32
N PHE A 539 8.51 2.53 -1.72
CA PHE A 539 7.82 3.77 -1.36
C PHE A 539 8.52 4.54 -0.23
N ILE A 540 9.11 3.86 0.76
CA ILE A 540 9.94 4.53 1.77
C ILE A 540 11.11 5.26 1.08
N GLU A 541 11.83 4.57 0.21
CA GLU A 541 12.97 5.14 -0.53
C GLU A 541 12.53 6.28 -1.45
N ARG A 542 11.46 6.07 -2.23
CA ARG A 542 10.89 7.07 -3.12
C ARG A 542 10.37 8.30 -2.37
N GLY A 543 9.79 8.11 -1.18
CA GLY A 543 9.27 9.17 -0.32
C GLY A 543 10.28 10.26 -0.03
N PHE A 544 11.52 9.89 0.26
CA PHE A 544 12.61 10.87 0.45
C PHE A 544 12.89 11.71 -0.79
N GLY A 545 12.70 11.14 -1.98
CA GLY A 545 12.89 11.84 -3.25
C GLY A 545 11.89 12.97 -3.51
N TRP A 546 10.77 13.01 -2.81
CA TRP A 546 9.77 14.09 -2.94
C TRP A 546 9.88 15.17 -1.87
N LEU A 547 10.80 15.07 -0.92
CA LEU A 547 10.84 15.98 0.21
C LEU A 547 11.63 17.25 -0.07
N LYS A 548 11.19 18.35 0.51
CA LYS A 548 12.01 19.53 0.77
C LYS A 548 13.06 19.19 1.83
N ASN A 549 14.06 20.06 1.98
CA ASN A 549 15.03 19.92 3.06
C ASN A 549 14.32 19.96 4.42
N SER A 550 14.70 19.08 5.32
CA SER A 550 14.14 18.95 6.69
C SER A 550 12.64 18.64 6.77
N ALA A 551 12.05 18.21 5.69
CA ALA A 551 10.67 17.77 5.59
C ALA A 551 10.48 16.31 6.06
N PHE A 552 9.24 15.83 6.10
CA PHE A 552 8.89 14.56 6.74
C PHE A 552 8.39 13.50 5.75
N ASN A 553 8.97 12.30 5.86
CA ASN A 553 8.45 11.08 5.24
C ASN A 553 7.74 10.26 6.33
N SER A 554 6.43 10.15 6.23
CA SER A 554 5.56 9.58 7.27
C SER A 554 4.77 8.42 6.69
N MET A 555 5.18 7.18 7.04
CA MET A 555 4.57 5.99 6.41
C MET A 555 4.26 4.90 7.42
N VAL A 556 3.13 4.21 7.21
CA VAL A 556 2.86 2.93 7.85
C VAL A 556 3.24 1.80 6.91
N THR A 557 4.08 0.87 7.36
CA THR A 557 4.67 -0.18 6.53
C THR A 557 4.77 -1.51 7.29
N MET A 558 5.15 -2.58 6.60
CA MET A 558 5.53 -3.82 7.27
C MET A 558 6.78 -3.61 8.13
N GLN A 559 6.83 -4.26 9.29
CA GLN A 559 7.99 -4.18 10.19
C GLN A 559 9.27 -4.81 9.63
N SER A 560 9.17 -5.62 8.58
CA SER A 560 10.28 -6.44 8.04
C SER A 560 11.51 -5.62 7.62
N TRP A 561 11.35 -4.37 7.17
CA TRP A 561 12.48 -3.51 6.83
C TRP A 561 13.37 -3.18 8.03
N MET A 562 12.81 -3.23 9.26
CA MET A 562 13.55 -2.92 10.49
C MET A 562 14.69 -3.90 10.75
N PHE A 563 14.64 -5.14 10.22
CA PHE A 563 15.58 -6.18 10.61
C PHE A 563 16.00 -7.16 9.50
N LEU A 564 15.20 -7.40 8.45
CA LEU A 564 15.58 -8.37 7.41
C LEU A 564 16.85 -7.96 6.66
N SER A 565 17.69 -8.94 6.34
CA SER A 565 18.95 -8.74 5.60
C SER A 565 18.74 -8.23 4.19
N SER A 566 17.59 -8.52 3.58
CA SER A 566 17.21 -7.98 2.25
C SER A 566 17.07 -6.46 2.21
N TYR A 567 16.93 -5.81 3.37
CA TYR A 567 16.83 -4.36 3.52
C TYR A 567 18.03 -3.73 4.23
N GLU A 568 19.12 -4.47 4.43
CA GLU A 568 20.29 -4.00 5.19
C GLU A 568 20.89 -2.72 4.59
N ASN A 569 21.09 -2.68 3.26
CA ASN A 569 21.59 -1.50 2.58
C ASN A 569 20.62 -0.31 2.68
N MET A 570 19.32 -0.57 2.52
CA MET A 570 18.29 0.47 2.67
C MET A 570 18.31 1.05 4.08
N ARG A 571 18.39 0.23 5.14
CA ARG A 571 18.50 0.70 6.53
C ARG A 571 19.77 1.52 6.75
N ALA A 572 20.92 1.04 6.27
CA ALA A 572 22.18 1.77 6.36
C ALA A 572 22.04 3.17 5.72
N ASN A 573 21.49 3.23 4.52
CA ASN A 573 21.25 4.51 3.83
C ASN A 573 20.30 5.43 4.62
N ILE A 574 19.22 4.88 5.21
CA ILE A 574 18.29 5.66 6.04
C ILE A 574 19.01 6.24 7.25
N LEU A 575 19.74 5.40 7.99
CA LEU A 575 20.45 5.82 9.20
C LEU A 575 21.64 6.76 8.94
N ASP A 576 22.18 6.77 7.72
CA ASP A 576 23.27 7.66 7.32
C ASP A 576 22.80 9.03 6.82
N LYS A 577 21.60 9.10 6.25
CA LYS A 577 21.14 10.31 5.52
C LYS A 577 19.95 11.01 6.16
N TYR A 578 19.20 10.32 7.02
CA TYR A 578 17.93 10.78 7.55
C TYR A 578 17.86 10.58 9.07
N THR A 579 16.85 11.16 9.69
CA THR A 579 16.60 11.05 11.13
C THR A 579 15.25 10.36 11.37
N ILE A 580 15.19 9.40 12.28
CA ILE A 580 13.91 8.84 12.77
C ILE A 580 13.43 9.71 13.93
N GLU A 581 12.35 10.45 13.71
CA GLU A 581 11.75 11.34 14.72
C GLU A 581 11.01 10.54 15.79
N ASN A 582 10.09 9.70 15.34
CA ASN A 582 9.41 8.74 16.20
C ASN A 582 8.85 7.57 15.38
N MET A 583 8.47 6.52 16.11
CA MET A 583 7.90 5.31 15.52
C MET A 583 6.87 4.71 16.47
N VAL A 584 5.74 4.31 15.92
CA VAL A 584 4.80 3.39 16.57
C VAL A 584 4.96 2.02 15.91
N HIS A 585 5.58 1.09 16.64
CA HIS A 585 5.75 -0.29 16.23
C HIS A 585 4.55 -1.10 16.72
N MET A 586 3.92 -1.84 15.83
CA MET A 586 2.66 -2.53 16.07
C MET A 586 2.83 -4.04 15.86
N GLY A 587 2.43 -4.80 16.87
CA GLY A 587 2.42 -6.26 16.81
C GLY A 587 1.41 -6.81 15.80
N ASN A 588 1.43 -8.12 15.62
CA ASN A 588 0.48 -8.82 14.74
C ASN A 588 -0.96 -8.52 15.15
N GLY A 589 -1.83 -8.29 14.20
CA GLY A 589 -3.26 -8.08 14.40
C GLY A 589 -3.69 -6.64 14.68
N VAL A 590 -2.80 -5.73 15.09
CA VAL A 590 -3.15 -4.33 15.40
C VAL A 590 -3.79 -3.63 14.19
N MET A 591 -3.26 -3.85 12.99
CA MET A 591 -3.87 -3.39 11.74
C MET A 591 -4.84 -4.40 11.12
N LYS A 592 -5.33 -5.38 11.89
CA LYS A 592 -6.20 -6.47 11.41
C LYS A 592 -5.58 -7.33 10.29
N ILE A 593 -4.24 -7.41 10.27
CA ILE A 593 -3.44 -8.26 9.38
C ILE A 593 -2.53 -9.18 10.19
N ALA A 594 -2.12 -10.30 9.59
CA ALA A 594 -1.43 -11.39 10.29
C ALA A 594 0.04 -11.11 10.64
N PHE A 595 0.58 -9.96 10.26
CA PHE A 595 1.97 -9.60 10.50
C PHE A 595 2.09 -8.21 11.16
N GLY A 596 3.23 -7.98 11.82
CA GLY A 596 3.51 -6.71 12.47
C GLY A 596 3.86 -5.60 11.48
N THR A 597 3.52 -4.39 11.86
CA THR A 597 3.73 -3.15 11.08
C THR A 597 4.42 -2.10 11.93
N ASN A 598 4.84 -1.02 11.32
CA ASN A 598 5.26 0.18 12.01
C ASN A 598 4.79 1.43 11.27
N ALA A 599 4.45 2.45 12.02
CA ALA A 599 4.22 3.80 11.52
C ALA A 599 5.43 4.65 11.92
N THR A 600 6.20 5.11 10.94
CA THR A 600 7.49 5.77 11.17
C THR A 600 7.49 7.17 10.58
N ILE A 601 7.99 8.11 11.36
CA ILE A 601 8.21 9.50 10.95
C ILE A 601 9.70 9.72 10.75
N PHE A 602 10.10 9.92 9.50
CA PHE A 602 11.47 10.26 9.13
C PHE A 602 11.56 11.75 8.79
N ARG A 603 12.66 12.36 9.18
CA ARG A 603 13.06 13.69 8.71
C ARG A 603 14.08 13.56 7.58
N SER A 604 13.99 14.37 6.55
CA SER A 604 14.93 14.35 5.41
C SER A 604 16.34 14.88 5.73
N SER A 605 16.54 15.50 6.90
CA SER A 605 17.86 15.90 7.38
C SER A 605 18.46 14.85 8.31
N HIS A 606 19.78 14.68 8.24
CA HIS A 606 20.50 13.79 9.14
C HIS A 606 20.99 14.51 10.39
N ILE A 607 20.51 14.06 11.57
CA ILE A 607 20.95 14.53 12.89
C ILE A 607 21.41 13.29 13.67
N PRO A 608 22.73 12.98 13.69
CA PRO A 608 23.24 11.67 14.13
C PRO A 608 22.88 11.26 15.55
N SER A 609 22.81 12.24 16.47
CA SER A 609 22.57 12.01 17.89
C SER A 609 21.13 12.34 18.32
N TYR A 610 20.23 12.53 17.36
CA TYR A 610 18.83 12.79 17.66
C TYR A 610 18.20 11.61 18.39
N GLN A 611 17.56 11.92 19.52
CA GLN A 611 16.83 10.94 20.32
C GLN A 611 15.40 10.81 19.83
N GLY A 612 15.16 9.76 19.04
CA GLY A 612 13.81 9.42 18.56
C GLY A 612 13.00 8.67 19.60
N THR A 613 11.68 8.85 19.59
CA THR A 613 10.76 8.15 20.49
C THR A 613 10.13 6.94 19.81
N PHE A 614 10.19 5.79 20.46
CA PHE A 614 9.66 4.52 19.97
C PHE A 614 8.61 3.99 20.93
N SER A 615 7.40 3.74 20.43
CA SER A 615 6.30 3.14 21.17
C SER A 615 5.93 1.79 20.58
N TYR A 616 5.56 0.81 21.39
CA TYR A 616 5.08 -0.49 20.94
C TYR A 616 3.66 -0.75 21.40
N ALA A 617 2.80 -1.14 20.47
CA ALA A 617 1.42 -1.51 20.73
C ALA A 617 1.14 -2.96 20.29
N GLU A 618 0.48 -3.71 21.15
CA GLU A 618 -0.06 -5.03 20.85
C GLU A 618 -1.59 -4.97 20.67
N ASN A 619 -2.16 -6.07 20.20
CA ASN A 619 -3.60 -6.13 19.98
C ASN A 619 -4.43 -5.91 21.27
N ASN A 620 -3.88 -6.27 22.43
CA ASN A 620 -4.53 -6.04 23.75
C ASN A 620 -4.49 -4.57 24.20
N ASP A 621 -3.66 -3.74 23.57
CA ASP A 621 -3.61 -2.29 23.84
C ASP A 621 -4.65 -1.51 23.03
N ILE A 622 -5.40 -2.22 22.16
CA ILE A 622 -6.44 -1.64 21.30
C ILE A 622 -7.82 -2.05 21.84
N ASN A 623 -8.70 -1.07 22.01
CA ASN A 623 -10.06 -1.30 22.46
C ASN A 623 -10.95 -1.90 21.34
N ASP A 624 -12.18 -2.28 21.68
CA ASP A 624 -13.14 -2.88 20.74
C ASP A 624 -13.54 -1.96 19.58
N GLU A 625 -13.37 -0.65 19.75
CA GLU A 625 -13.63 0.37 18.73
C GLU A 625 -12.44 0.54 17.76
N GLY A 626 -11.30 -0.08 18.07
CA GLY A 626 -10.09 -0.06 17.23
C GLY A 626 -9.13 1.10 17.53
N TYR A 627 -9.20 1.71 18.71
CA TYR A 627 -8.31 2.77 19.17
C TYR A 627 -7.40 2.31 20.31
N PRO A 628 -6.19 2.86 20.45
CA PRO A 628 -5.34 2.61 21.61
C PRO A 628 -6.04 3.03 22.90
N ILE A 629 -5.97 2.17 23.93
CA ILE A 629 -6.51 2.47 25.27
C ILE A 629 -5.74 3.62 25.90
N GLU A 630 -4.42 3.69 25.65
CA GLU A 630 -3.53 4.77 26.06
C GLU A 630 -2.57 5.09 24.89
N PHE A 631 -2.27 6.38 24.67
CA PHE A 631 -1.31 6.77 23.65
C PHE A 631 -0.34 7.88 24.15
N PRO A 632 0.99 7.75 23.93
CA PRO A 632 1.67 6.52 23.50
C PRO A 632 1.51 5.41 24.53
N VAL A 633 1.52 4.14 24.10
CA VAL A 633 1.37 2.99 24.99
C VAL A 633 2.57 2.94 25.96
N LYS A 634 2.31 2.99 27.26
CA LYS A 634 3.33 2.96 28.31
C LYS A 634 3.61 1.53 28.76
N ASN A 635 4.57 0.90 28.12
CA ASN A 635 5.07 -0.43 28.44
C ASN A 635 6.60 -0.43 28.48
N ASP A 636 7.20 -1.59 28.72
CA ASP A 636 8.66 -1.78 28.76
C ASP A 636 9.37 -1.48 27.43
N ARG A 637 8.62 -1.38 26.34
CA ARG A 637 9.08 -1.04 24.99
C ARG A 637 8.83 0.42 24.56
N LEU A 638 8.35 1.28 25.45
CA LEU A 638 8.40 2.72 25.22
C LEU A 638 9.82 3.21 25.51
N LYS A 639 10.55 3.53 24.45
CA LYS A 639 11.98 3.84 24.50
C LYS A 639 12.34 5.11 23.73
N VAL A 640 13.50 5.62 24.07
CA VAL A 640 14.19 6.69 23.34
C VAL A 640 15.53 6.13 22.87
N ALA A 641 15.86 6.31 21.59
CA ALA A 641 17.09 5.78 21.01
C ALA A 641 17.58 6.65 19.84
N ALA A 642 18.89 6.62 19.59
CA ALA A 642 19.50 7.32 18.46
C ALA A 642 19.88 6.37 17.32
N ALA A 643 19.99 6.90 16.10
CA ALA A 643 20.43 6.14 14.93
C ALA A 643 21.82 5.49 15.13
N ALA A 644 22.71 6.15 15.87
CA ALA A 644 24.05 5.66 16.19
C ALA A 644 24.03 4.34 16.97
N ASP A 645 22.99 4.12 17.79
CA ASP A 645 22.86 2.90 18.60
C ASP A 645 22.56 1.69 17.72
N PHE A 646 21.72 1.86 16.71
CA PHE A 646 21.39 0.78 15.77
C PHE A 646 22.58 0.38 14.90
N LYS A 647 23.48 1.32 14.57
CA LYS A 647 24.68 1.07 13.77
C LYS A 647 25.71 0.18 14.47
N LYS A 648 25.70 0.12 15.79
CA LYS A 648 26.57 -0.79 16.56
C LYS A 648 26.18 -2.25 16.37
N ILE A 649 24.90 -2.52 16.06
CA ILE A 649 24.38 -3.87 15.90
C ILE A 649 24.61 -4.35 14.46
N PRO A 650 25.12 -5.58 14.22
CA PRO A 650 25.37 -6.11 12.88
C PRO A 650 24.12 -6.12 12.00
N GLY A 651 24.18 -5.45 10.83
CA GLY A 651 23.03 -5.26 9.91
C GLY A 651 22.14 -4.09 10.30
N SER A 652 22.52 -3.33 11.32
CA SER A 652 21.85 -2.11 11.78
C SER A 652 20.34 -2.26 11.96
N PRO A 653 19.82 -3.31 12.62
CA PRO A 653 18.38 -3.46 12.85
C PRO A 653 17.87 -2.37 13.79
N ILE A 654 16.62 -1.94 13.58
CA ILE A 654 15.99 -0.91 14.43
C ILE A 654 15.52 -1.53 15.74
N SER A 655 16.48 -1.91 16.58
CA SER A 655 16.26 -2.64 17.84
C SER A 655 16.21 -1.70 19.03
N TYR A 656 15.27 -0.74 18.99
CA TYR A 656 15.13 0.35 19.96
C TYR A 656 14.83 -0.11 21.40
N TRP A 657 14.46 -1.38 21.61
CA TRP A 657 14.15 -1.95 22.95
C TRP A 657 15.37 -2.35 23.75
N LEU A 658 16.56 -2.42 23.13
CA LEU A 658 17.81 -2.73 23.83
C LEU A 658 18.25 -1.54 24.68
N ASN A 659 18.80 -1.84 25.86
CA ASN A 659 19.46 -0.84 26.67
C ASN A 659 20.93 -0.64 26.24
N GLU A 660 21.57 0.42 26.75
CA GLU A 660 22.94 0.80 26.41
C GLU A 660 23.96 -0.33 26.68
N ASN A 661 23.80 -1.05 27.78
CA ASN A 661 24.71 -2.17 28.13
C ASN A 661 24.59 -3.32 27.13
N GLU A 662 23.36 -3.66 26.71
CA GLU A 662 23.12 -4.68 25.71
C GLU A 662 23.67 -4.28 24.33
N ILE A 663 23.52 -3.01 23.94
CA ILE A 663 24.07 -2.47 22.68
C ILE A 663 25.60 -2.51 22.70
N ASN A 664 26.24 -2.11 23.81
CA ASN A 664 27.69 -2.10 23.94
C ASN A 664 28.29 -3.51 23.92
N LEU A 665 27.52 -4.57 24.18
CA LEU A 665 28.02 -5.94 23.99
C LEU A 665 28.38 -6.22 22.52
N PHE A 666 27.77 -5.59 21.56
CA PHE A 666 28.06 -5.78 20.12
C PHE A 666 29.41 -5.20 19.68
N ASP A 667 30.08 -4.39 20.51
CA ASP A 667 31.45 -3.94 20.28
C ASP A 667 32.46 -5.06 20.50
N ASN A 668 32.06 -6.17 21.16
CA ASN A 668 32.90 -7.34 21.41
C ASN A 668 33.03 -8.24 20.17
N LYS A 669 33.93 -9.23 20.26
CA LYS A 669 34.08 -10.27 19.24
C LYS A 669 32.78 -11.01 19.02
N LYS A 670 32.50 -11.38 17.76
CA LYS A 670 31.34 -12.15 17.37
C LYS A 670 31.59 -13.65 17.49
N ILE A 671 30.55 -14.45 17.70
CA ILE A 671 30.63 -15.90 17.65
C ILE A 671 31.33 -16.40 16.38
N SER A 672 31.02 -15.80 15.21
CA SER A 672 31.64 -16.17 13.92
C SER A 672 33.16 -16.03 13.85
N GLN A 673 33.78 -15.28 14.78
CA GLN A 673 35.23 -15.12 14.85
C GLN A 673 35.92 -16.24 15.68
N ILE A 674 35.16 -16.92 16.55
CA ILE A 674 35.65 -17.97 17.44
C ILE A 674 35.02 -19.34 17.18
N ALA A 675 34.01 -19.42 16.33
CA ALA A 675 33.32 -20.65 15.95
C ALA A 675 32.72 -20.55 14.53
N ALA A 676 32.61 -21.69 13.87
CA ALA A 676 31.94 -21.79 12.58
C ALA A 676 30.47 -22.22 12.76
N THR A 677 29.52 -21.38 12.43
CA THR A 677 28.08 -21.72 12.42
C THR A 677 27.69 -22.35 11.07
N ARG A 678 26.95 -23.46 11.09
CA ARG A 678 26.67 -24.25 9.89
C ARG A 678 25.22 -24.69 9.85
N LEU A 679 24.63 -24.54 8.64
CA LEU A 679 23.32 -25.12 8.32
C LEU A 679 23.49 -26.63 8.10
N GLY A 680 22.60 -27.44 8.65
CA GLY A 680 22.61 -28.87 8.45
C GLY A 680 22.01 -29.30 7.13
N MET A 681 21.90 -30.58 6.93
CA MET A 681 21.31 -31.21 5.76
C MET A 681 19.78 -31.18 5.81
N ALA A 682 19.13 -31.37 4.67
CA ALA A 682 17.69 -31.61 4.57
C ALA A 682 17.44 -32.87 3.72
N THR A 683 16.68 -33.80 4.27
CA THR A 683 16.44 -35.12 3.64
C THR A 683 15.51 -35.03 2.43
N ALA A 684 14.65 -34.03 2.37
CA ALA A 684 13.51 -33.89 1.46
C ALA A 684 12.44 -34.99 1.54
N ASP A 685 12.73 -36.08 2.25
CA ASP A 685 11.80 -37.20 2.49
C ASP A 685 12.17 -37.86 3.84
N ASN A 686 11.54 -37.38 4.90
CA ASN A 686 11.82 -37.90 6.25
C ASN A 686 11.34 -39.35 6.43
N GLU A 687 10.22 -39.72 5.84
CA GLU A 687 9.69 -41.10 5.95
C GLU A 687 10.64 -42.12 5.31
N ARG A 688 11.32 -41.74 4.26
CA ARG A 688 12.31 -42.57 3.58
C ARG A 688 13.64 -42.65 4.34
N PHE A 689 14.17 -41.56 4.82
CA PHE A 689 15.54 -41.43 5.27
C PHE A 689 15.71 -41.40 6.79
N LEU A 690 14.64 -41.13 7.57
CA LEU A 690 14.73 -41.09 9.02
C LEU A 690 13.96 -42.23 9.70
N ARG A 691 14.42 -42.64 10.86
CA ARG A 691 13.70 -43.51 11.80
C ARG A 691 13.92 -43.01 13.22
N PHE A 692 13.01 -43.33 14.10
CA PHE A 692 13.35 -43.27 15.51
C PHE A 692 14.40 -44.37 15.83
N TRP A 693 15.30 -44.10 16.75
CA TRP A 693 16.39 -45.06 17.07
C TRP A 693 15.83 -46.43 17.48
N HIS A 694 14.69 -46.50 18.14
CA HIS A 694 14.07 -47.75 18.63
C HIS A 694 13.28 -48.48 17.50
N GLU A 695 13.09 -47.92 16.32
CA GLU A 695 12.48 -48.58 15.17
C GLU A 695 13.47 -49.40 14.35
N VAL A 696 14.73 -49.33 14.67
CA VAL A 696 15.77 -50.05 13.95
C VAL A 696 16.57 -50.95 14.89
N ASP A 697 17.19 -51.97 14.31
CA ASP A 697 18.06 -52.86 15.06
C ASP A 697 19.27 -52.09 15.63
N PHE A 698 19.39 -52.08 16.94
CA PHE A 698 20.45 -51.35 17.67
C PHE A 698 21.87 -51.67 17.16
N SER A 699 22.10 -52.94 16.76
CA SER A 699 23.38 -53.38 16.20
C SER A 699 23.73 -52.74 14.85
N LYS A 700 22.75 -52.14 14.18
CA LYS A 700 22.89 -51.46 12.89
C LYS A 700 23.02 -49.94 13.00
N ILE A 701 23.07 -49.41 14.21
CA ILE A 701 23.29 -47.99 14.49
C ILE A 701 24.78 -47.76 14.76
N GLY A 702 25.33 -46.81 14.01
CA GLY A 702 26.74 -46.39 14.18
C GLY A 702 26.87 -45.31 15.24
N PHE A 703 27.21 -45.69 16.47
CA PHE A 703 27.49 -44.79 17.58
C PHE A 703 28.98 -44.43 17.65
N TYR A 704 29.29 -43.26 18.18
CA TYR A 704 30.65 -42.79 18.52
C TYR A 704 31.60 -42.64 17.33
N TYR A 705 31.11 -42.54 16.10
CA TYR A 705 31.95 -42.21 14.95
C TYR A 705 32.31 -40.71 14.96
N THR A 706 33.55 -40.39 14.59
CA THR A 706 34.12 -39.02 14.60
C THR A 706 34.48 -38.51 13.21
N ALA A 707 34.44 -39.40 12.19
CA ALA A 707 34.77 -39.06 10.81
C ALA A 707 33.89 -39.79 9.79
N ARG A 708 33.64 -39.20 8.65
CA ARG A 708 32.88 -39.75 7.50
C ARG A 708 33.52 -41.02 6.99
N THR A 709 34.84 -41.07 6.92
CA THR A 709 35.59 -42.24 6.44
C THR A 709 35.33 -43.45 7.34
N GLN A 710 35.40 -43.28 8.66
CA GLN A 710 35.08 -44.33 9.63
C GLN A 710 33.64 -44.83 9.49
N ALA A 711 32.68 -43.90 9.38
CA ALA A 711 31.26 -44.23 9.18
C ALA A 711 31.03 -45.01 7.87
N LYS A 712 31.70 -44.66 6.79
CA LYS A 712 31.63 -45.35 5.50
C LYS A 712 32.21 -46.77 5.57
N GLU A 713 33.38 -46.93 6.19
CA GLU A 713 34.09 -48.20 6.37
C GLU A 713 33.37 -49.17 7.30
N SER A 714 32.51 -48.66 8.20
CA SER A 714 31.72 -49.48 9.12
C SER A 714 30.63 -50.30 8.43
N HIS A 715 30.23 -49.95 7.21
CA HIS A 715 29.11 -50.53 6.48
C HIS A 715 27.78 -50.49 7.23
N LEU A 716 27.65 -49.70 8.29
CA LEU A 716 26.42 -49.49 9.04
C LEU A 716 25.50 -48.55 8.24
N LYS A 717 24.20 -48.73 8.49
CA LYS A 717 23.17 -47.95 7.73
C LYS A 717 22.71 -46.73 8.47
N TRP A 718 22.53 -46.81 9.76
CA TRP A 718 21.87 -45.80 10.57
C TRP A 718 22.86 -45.07 11.46
N PHE A 719 22.75 -43.74 11.50
CA PHE A 719 23.62 -42.91 12.33
C PHE A 719 22.79 -41.86 13.07
N PRO A 720 23.20 -41.44 14.31
CA PRO A 720 22.47 -40.46 15.08
C PRO A 720 22.31 -39.14 14.32
N TYR A 721 21.12 -38.53 14.44
CA TYR A 721 20.72 -37.34 13.67
C TYR A 721 20.08 -36.26 14.54
N GLN A 722 20.70 -35.09 14.59
CA GLN A 722 20.22 -33.92 15.32
C GLN A 722 19.19 -33.19 14.52
N LYS A 723 17.91 -33.48 14.74
CA LYS A 723 16.79 -32.93 13.97
C LYS A 723 16.18 -31.64 14.60
N GLY A 724 16.66 -31.15 15.71
CA GLY A 724 15.97 -30.22 16.57
C GLY A 724 14.98 -30.94 17.48
N GLY A 725 13.82 -30.37 17.74
CA GLY A 725 12.80 -30.98 18.58
C GLY A 725 12.26 -30.05 19.67
N GLU A 726 11.78 -30.60 20.78
CA GLU A 726 11.24 -29.85 21.90
C GLU A 726 12.30 -28.96 22.60
N TYR A 727 11.83 -28.00 23.37
CA TYR A 727 12.70 -27.14 24.17
C TYR A 727 13.48 -27.96 25.20
N ARG A 728 14.81 -28.05 25.00
CA ARG A 728 15.71 -28.77 25.90
C ARG A 728 17.11 -28.16 25.85
N LYS A 729 17.65 -27.77 27.00
CA LYS A 729 19.01 -27.23 27.18
C LYS A 729 20.00 -28.36 27.50
N TRP A 730 21.24 -28.14 27.19
CA TRP A 730 22.44 -28.87 27.57
C TRP A 730 22.63 -30.24 26.88
N PHE A 731 21.70 -31.18 26.97
CA PHE A 731 21.76 -32.51 26.36
C PHE A 731 20.36 -33.05 26.01
N GLY A 732 20.26 -33.87 24.96
CA GLY A 732 19.02 -34.59 24.55
C GLY A 732 18.60 -34.33 23.12
N ASN A 733 17.34 -34.68 22.79
CA ASN A 733 16.75 -34.69 21.45
C ASN A 733 17.54 -35.61 20.47
N LEU A 734 17.95 -36.79 20.96
CA LEU A 734 18.66 -37.80 20.19
C LEU A 734 17.72 -38.92 19.71
N ASP A 735 16.50 -38.56 19.28
CA ASP A 735 15.44 -39.51 18.97
C ASP A 735 15.59 -40.16 17.59
N TYR A 736 16.32 -39.49 16.67
CA TYR A 736 16.38 -39.86 15.27
C TYR A 736 17.72 -40.49 14.87
N VAL A 737 17.62 -41.43 13.91
CA VAL A 737 18.75 -41.93 13.14
C VAL A 737 18.45 -41.70 11.64
N VAL A 738 19.50 -41.40 10.87
CA VAL A 738 19.41 -41.16 9.43
C VAL A 738 20.10 -42.27 8.65
N ASN A 739 19.54 -42.66 7.53
CA ASN A 739 20.16 -43.57 6.57
C ASN A 739 21.38 -42.87 5.92
N TRP A 740 22.56 -43.21 6.38
CA TRP A 740 23.83 -42.69 5.89
C TRP A 740 24.73 -43.81 5.31
N PHE A 741 24.12 -44.93 4.85
CA PHE A 741 24.83 -46.04 4.26
C PHE A 741 25.73 -45.58 3.11
N ASN A 742 26.96 -46.11 3.05
CA ASN A 742 27.97 -45.78 2.05
C ASN A 742 28.15 -44.25 1.88
N ASP A 743 28.40 -43.57 3.01
CA ASP A 743 28.59 -42.13 3.07
C ASP A 743 27.36 -41.32 2.53
N GLY A 744 26.17 -41.83 2.79
CA GLY A 744 24.93 -41.21 2.39
C GLY A 744 24.63 -41.24 0.90
N TYR A 745 25.15 -42.21 0.17
CA TYR A 745 24.98 -42.27 -1.30
C TYR A 745 23.51 -42.14 -1.74
N GLU A 746 22.58 -42.81 -1.08
CA GLU A 746 21.17 -42.77 -1.44
C GLU A 746 20.58 -41.39 -1.28
N ILE A 747 20.80 -40.71 -0.15
CA ILE A 747 20.26 -39.38 0.13
C ILE A 747 20.90 -38.31 -0.75
N GLN A 748 22.21 -38.42 -1.02
CA GLN A 748 22.91 -37.42 -1.86
C GLN A 748 22.53 -37.53 -3.35
N ASN A 749 21.99 -38.67 -3.79
CA ASN A 749 21.54 -38.95 -5.15
C ASN A 749 20.02 -39.05 -5.26
N PHE A 750 19.28 -38.56 -4.25
CA PHE A 750 17.82 -38.55 -4.27
C PHE A 750 17.33 -37.45 -5.22
N VAL A 751 16.99 -37.84 -6.46
CA VAL A 751 16.59 -36.93 -7.52
C VAL A 751 15.08 -36.88 -7.72
N ASP A 752 14.61 -35.74 -8.16
CA ASP A 752 13.25 -35.56 -8.65
C ASP A 752 13.11 -36.16 -10.04
N THR A 753 12.11 -37.02 -10.26
CA THR A 753 11.89 -37.75 -11.51
C THR A 753 11.59 -36.83 -12.69
N ASP A 754 10.94 -35.69 -12.46
CA ASP A 754 10.48 -34.80 -13.51
C ASP A 754 11.55 -33.77 -13.90
N SER A 755 12.23 -33.21 -12.91
CA SER A 755 13.25 -32.17 -13.13
C SER A 755 14.69 -32.69 -13.22
N GLY A 756 14.97 -33.91 -12.77
CA GLY A 756 16.31 -34.51 -12.68
C GLY A 756 17.21 -33.85 -11.63
N LYS A 757 16.69 -32.96 -10.80
CA LYS A 757 17.46 -32.27 -9.75
C LYS A 757 17.48 -33.06 -8.47
N VAL A 758 18.61 -33.01 -7.74
CA VAL A 758 18.70 -33.57 -6.38
C VAL A 758 17.73 -32.84 -5.47
N ARG A 759 16.84 -33.58 -4.79
CA ARG A 759 15.82 -33.06 -3.88
C ARG A 759 16.37 -32.75 -2.50
N SER A 760 17.29 -33.60 -2.01
CA SER A 760 17.94 -33.38 -0.72
C SER A 760 18.95 -32.26 -0.79
N HIS A 761 19.18 -31.61 0.35
CA HIS A 761 20.23 -30.58 0.50
C HIS A 761 21.29 -31.14 1.46
N ASN A 762 22.50 -31.37 0.93
CA ASN A 762 23.59 -31.98 1.66
C ASN A 762 24.67 -30.94 1.97
N TYR A 763 24.35 -29.98 2.85
CA TYR A 763 25.22 -28.90 3.23
C TYR A 763 26.25 -29.35 4.30
N ASN A 764 27.44 -28.76 4.24
CA ASN A 764 28.46 -28.82 5.33
C ASN A 764 28.82 -30.23 5.79
N LEU A 765 28.92 -31.21 4.88
CA LEU A 765 29.22 -32.60 5.19
C LEU A 765 30.60 -32.79 5.85
N ASP A 766 31.51 -31.82 5.75
CA ASP A 766 32.81 -31.84 6.44
C ASP A 766 32.70 -31.62 7.95
N PHE A 767 31.53 -31.24 8.43
CA PHE A 767 31.25 -30.97 9.85
C PHE A 767 30.44 -32.09 10.53
N ILE A 768 29.91 -33.07 9.79
CA ILE A 768 29.17 -34.19 10.40
C ILE A 768 30.11 -35.05 11.25
N PHE A 769 29.58 -35.63 12.32
CA PHE A 769 30.28 -36.43 13.35
C PHE A 769 31.25 -35.61 14.22
N LYS A 770 31.51 -34.35 13.95
CA LYS A 770 32.36 -33.50 14.76
C LYS A 770 31.63 -33.03 16.01
N LYS A 771 32.40 -32.78 17.07
CA LYS A 771 31.89 -32.13 18.29
C LYS A 771 31.44 -30.71 18.02
N GLY A 772 30.19 -30.43 18.30
CA GLY A 772 29.57 -29.12 18.08
C GLY A 772 28.48 -28.81 19.11
N ILE A 773 27.86 -27.67 18.95
CA ILE A 773 26.68 -27.21 19.72
C ILE A 773 25.52 -27.04 18.74
N THR A 774 24.41 -27.75 18.97
CA THR A 774 23.22 -27.64 18.17
C THR A 774 22.14 -26.83 18.88
N TRP A 775 21.32 -26.12 18.12
CA TRP A 775 20.16 -25.40 18.66
C TRP A 775 18.92 -25.66 17.81
N ASN A 776 17.73 -25.37 18.37
CA ASN A 776 16.49 -25.44 17.62
C ASN A 776 16.36 -24.18 16.76
N ALA A 777 16.31 -24.33 15.43
CA ALA A 777 16.13 -23.18 14.51
C ALA A 777 14.80 -22.46 14.73
N LEU A 778 13.74 -23.19 15.06
CA LEU A 778 12.42 -22.62 15.41
C LEU A 778 12.24 -22.61 16.94
N SER A 779 11.92 -21.46 17.50
CA SER A 779 11.68 -21.29 18.93
C SER A 779 10.67 -20.18 19.24
N SER A 780 9.70 -20.49 20.10
CA SER A 780 8.67 -19.55 20.57
C SER A 780 9.09 -18.86 21.87
N ASN A 781 10.00 -17.90 21.85
CA ASN A 781 10.46 -17.07 23.00
C ASN A 781 11.59 -17.61 23.89
N LYS A 782 12.12 -18.81 23.68
CA LYS A 782 13.25 -19.34 24.48
C LYS A 782 14.27 -20.01 23.57
N THR A 783 15.54 -19.69 23.69
CA THR A 783 16.63 -20.43 23.04
C THR A 783 16.96 -21.70 23.82
N SER A 784 17.34 -22.75 23.12
CA SER A 784 17.88 -23.95 23.74
C SER A 784 18.99 -24.56 22.89
N ALA A 785 20.13 -24.73 23.48
CA ALA A 785 21.29 -25.32 22.82
C ALA A 785 21.77 -26.54 23.61
N ARG A 786 22.33 -27.52 22.89
CA ARG A 786 22.75 -28.81 23.38
C ARG A 786 24.08 -29.21 22.80
N VAL A 787 24.78 -30.08 23.47
CA VAL A 787 25.94 -30.76 22.90
C VAL A 787 25.53 -31.62 21.71
N SER A 788 26.34 -31.61 20.66
CA SER A 788 26.17 -32.41 19.45
C SER A 788 27.48 -33.12 19.17
N GLU A 789 27.51 -34.45 19.38
CA GLU A 789 28.69 -35.26 19.19
C GLU A 789 28.28 -36.53 18.42
N PHE A 790 29.19 -37.09 17.62
CA PHE A 790 29.02 -38.36 16.93
C PHE A 790 27.76 -38.46 16.06
N SER A 791 27.24 -37.35 15.55
CA SER A 791 25.95 -37.25 14.83
C SER A 791 26.05 -36.44 13.56
N LEU A 792 25.08 -36.66 12.67
CA LEU A 792 24.76 -35.72 11.62
C LEU A 792 23.72 -34.67 12.14
N PHE A 793 23.52 -33.59 11.42
CA PHE A 793 22.60 -32.51 11.86
C PHE A 793 21.73 -31.98 10.73
N ASP A 794 20.49 -31.68 11.09
CA ASP A 794 19.45 -31.15 10.22
C ASP A 794 19.53 -29.63 10.11
N ASN A 795 18.86 -29.07 9.08
CA ASN A 795 18.69 -27.63 8.99
C ASN A 795 17.86 -27.05 10.16
N ALA A 796 16.91 -27.82 10.70
CA ALA A 796 16.16 -27.45 11.89
C ALA A 796 16.97 -27.61 13.20
N GLY A 797 18.05 -28.36 13.17
CA GLY A 797 19.05 -28.53 14.23
C GLY A 797 20.43 -28.04 13.81
N SER A 798 20.48 -26.82 13.28
CA SER A 798 21.76 -26.17 12.88
C SER A 798 22.76 -26.19 14.01
N SER A 799 24.06 -26.19 13.65
CA SER A 799 25.15 -26.42 14.64
C SER A 799 26.30 -25.42 14.50
N LEU A 800 27.01 -25.20 15.58
CA LEU A 800 28.26 -24.45 15.58
C LEU A 800 29.43 -25.34 16.05
N PHE A 801 30.63 -25.01 15.56
CA PHE A 801 31.86 -25.73 15.80
C PHE A 801 32.94 -24.74 16.19
N VAL A 802 33.51 -24.89 17.39
CA VAL A 802 34.47 -23.94 17.93
C VAL A 802 35.82 -24.09 17.26
N ASN A 803 36.53 -22.97 17.11
CA ASN A 803 37.92 -23.00 16.61
C ASN A 803 38.91 -23.48 17.67
N GLU A 804 38.66 -23.17 18.97
CA GLU A 804 39.43 -23.56 20.11
C GLU A 804 38.53 -24.17 21.19
N GLU A 805 38.89 -25.35 21.71
CA GLU A 805 38.11 -26.13 22.68
C GLU A 805 37.71 -25.32 23.95
N LYS A 806 38.55 -24.39 24.37
CA LYS A 806 38.27 -23.54 25.54
C LYS A 806 36.98 -22.70 25.41
N HIS A 807 36.50 -22.43 24.19
CA HIS A 807 35.30 -21.67 23.95
C HIS A 807 34.04 -22.53 23.93
N TYR A 808 34.14 -23.86 23.90
CA TYR A 808 33.01 -24.76 23.69
C TYR A 808 31.93 -24.62 24.78
N LEU A 809 32.31 -24.83 26.03
CA LEU A 809 31.39 -24.76 27.15
C LEU A 809 30.90 -23.35 27.47
N PRO A 810 31.76 -22.29 27.41
CA PRO A 810 31.30 -20.90 27.54
C PRO A 810 30.26 -20.47 26.48
N ILE A 811 30.43 -20.86 25.22
CA ILE A 811 29.43 -20.55 24.16
C ILE A 811 28.12 -21.31 24.43
N LEU A 812 28.16 -22.57 24.85
CA LEU A 812 26.99 -23.34 25.19
C LEU A 812 26.23 -22.69 26.37
N ALA A 813 26.91 -22.22 27.38
CA ALA A 813 26.35 -21.49 28.50
C ALA A 813 25.69 -20.18 28.03
N PHE A 814 26.40 -19.40 27.22
CA PHE A 814 25.94 -18.14 26.69
C PHE A 814 24.65 -18.28 25.86
N ILE A 815 24.61 -19.23 24.93
CA ILE A 815 23.37 -19.47 24.11
C ILE A 815 22.20 -19.92 24.99
N ASN A 816 22.44 -20.56 26.10
CA ASN A 816 21.42 -21.00 27.05
C ASN A 816 21.06 -19.97 28.13
N SER A 817 21.71 -18.82 28.16
CA SER A 817 21.44 -17.75 29.13
C SER A 817 20.22 -16.89 28.71
N ASP A 818 19.64 -16.15 29.64
CA ASP A 818 18.48 -15.29 29.36
C ASP A 818 18.87 -14.04 28.55
N ILE A 819 20.10 -13.55 28.68
CA ILE A 819 20.60 -12.38 27.93
C ILE A 819 20.58 -12.61 26.41
N ILE A 820 20.76 -13.87 25.97
CA ILE A 820 20.73 -14.20 24.56
C ILE A 820 19.41 -13.86 23.88
N ILE A 821 18.30 -13.92 24.64
CA ILE A 821 16.95 -13.70 24.11
C ILE A 821 16.80 -12.26 23.61
N SER A 822 17.28 -11.29 24.38
CA SER A 822 17.26 -9.87 23.97
C SER A 822 18.16 -9.64 22.75
N LEU A 823 19.39 -10.18 22.78
CA LEU A 823 20.37 -9.97 21.72
C LEU A 823 19.97 -10.64 20.40
N ILE A 824 19.44 -11.86 20.46
CA ILE A 824 19.04 -12.54 19.22
C ILE A 824 17.76 -11.95 18.62
N LYS A 825 16.84 -11.49 19.44
CA LYS A 825 15.66 -10.75 18.97
C LYS A 825 16.03 -9.41 18.32
N ALA A 826 17.14 -8.82 18.71
CA ALA A 826 17.65 -7.61 18.06
C ALA A 826 18.15 -7.90 16.63
N ILE A 827 18.82 -9.01 16.43
CA ILE A 827 19.37 -9.40 15.12
C ILE A 827 18.28 -10.03 14.23
N SER A 828 17.48 -10.92 14.81
CA SER A 828 16.44 -11.70 14.10
C SER A 828 15.19 -11.80 14.97
N PRO A 829 14.27 -10.85 14.91
CA PRO A 829 13.02 -10.85 15.68
C PRO A 829 12.02 -11.92 15.20
N THR A 830 12.37 -12.70 14.20
CA THR A 830 11.60 -13.88 13.77
C THR A 830 11.84 -15.04 14.72
N MET A 831 10.94 -16.03 14.73
CA MET A 831 11.11 -17.25 15.52
C MET A 831 12.10 -18.26 14.90
N ASN A 832 12.79 -17.91 13.81
CA ASN A 832 13.69 -18.79 13.06
C ASN A 832 15.12 -18.27 13.12
N TYR A 833 15.94 -18.86 13.98
CA TYR A 833 17.34 -18.47 14.24
C TYR A 833 18.30 -19.22 13.32
N GLN A 834 18.73 -18.55 12.28
CA GLN A 834 19.65 -19.09 11.28
C GLN A 834 21.11 -19.10 11.77
N PRO A 835 21.99 -19.94 11.19
CA PRO A 835 23.42 -19.93 11.53
C PRO A 835 24.08 -18.55 11.42
N GLY A 836 23.69 -17.76 10.43
CA GLY A 836 24.17 -16.39 10.26
C GLY A 836 23.79 -15.46 11.42
N ASP A 837 22.61 -15.63 12.00
CA ASP A 837 22.14 -14.82 13.13
C ASP A 837 22.90 -15.17 14.42
N ILE A 838 23.06 -16.46 14.72
CA ILE A 838 23.88 -16.92 15.85
C ILE A 838 25.32 -16.44 15.69
N GLY A 839 25.89 -16.50 14.49
CA GLY A 839 27.23 -16.03 14.20
C GLY A 839 27.50 -14.56 14.46
N LYS A 840 26.46 -13.71 14.39
CA LYS A 840 26.52 -12.26 14.64
C LYS A 840 26.50 -11.90 16.12
N LEU A 841 26.10 -12.82 17.01
CA LEU A 841 26.01 -12.56 18.44
C LEU A 841 27.37 -12.22 19.04
N PRO A 842 27.43 -11.28 20.00
CA PRO A 842 28.68 -10.96 20.70
C PRO A 842 29.11 -12.13 21.59
N ALA A 843 30.40 -12.44 21.61
CA ALA A 843 30.97 -13.45 22.46
C ALA A 843 32.39 -13.05 22.85
N SER A 844 32.54 -12.56 24.06
CA SER A 844 33.84 -12.25 24.65
C SER A 844 33.90 -12.85 26.05
N PHE A 845 34.87 -13.75 26.26
CA PHE A 845 35.05 -14.45 27.50
C PHE A 845 36.47 -14.24 27.98
N ASP A 846 36.66 -13.64 29.14
CA ASP A 846 37.97 -13.60 29.81
C ASP A 846 38.32 -14.96 30.46
N ALA A 847 39.52 -15.09 30.99
CA ALA A 847 39.98 -16.33 31.55
C ALA A 847 39.20 -16.80 32.80
N GLU A 848 38.70 -15.87 33.61
CA GLU A 848 37.87 -16.16 34.78
C GLU A 848 36.49 -16.64 34.36
N MET A 849 35.86 -15.95 33.43
CA MET A 849 34.56 -16.37 32.84
C MET A 849 34.67 -17.77 32.20
N ILE A 850 35.73 -18.04 31.43
CA ILE A 850 35.96 -19.35 30.82
C ILE A 850 36.00 -20.43 31.90
N ALA A 851 36.77 -20.24 33.01
CA ALA A 851 36.88 -21.20 34.08
C ALA A 851 35.56 -21.49 34.79
N VAL A 852 34.82 -20.43 35.17
CA VAL A 852 33.53 -20.55 35.87
C VAL A 852 32.47 -21.17 34.98
N LEU A 853 32.32 -20.66 33.74
CA LEU A 853 31.29 -21.17 32.82
C LEU A 853 31.58 -22.63 32.41
N SER A 854 32.84 -23.00 32.22
CA SER A 854 33.22 -24.39 31.89
C SER A 854 32.90 -25.38 33.01
N SER A 855 33.18 -25.03 34.25
CA SER A 855 32.85 -25.86 35.42
C SER A 855 31.34 -26.07 35.57
N ASN A 856 30.59 -24.99 35.61
CA ASN A 856 29.12 -25.03 35.77
C ASN A 856 28.42 -25.72 34.60
N THR A 857 28.84 -25.45 33.37
CA THR A 857 28.25 -26.07 32.17
C THR A 857 28.51 -27.57 32.11
N SER A 858 29.68 -28.04 32.53
CA SER A 858 30.00 -29.48 32.64
C SER A 858 29.06 -30.20 33.60
N GLU A 859 28.81 -29.61 34.76
CA GLU A 859 27.86 -30.15 35.73
C GLU A 859 26.42 -30.17 35.17
N LEU A 860 25.98 -29.10 34.54
CA LEU A 860 24.65 -29.04 33.90
C LEU A 860 24.46 -30.05 32.77
N ILE A 861 25.50 -30.33 31.97
CA ILE A 861 25.47 -31.39 30.96
C ILE A 861 25.33 -32.76 31.64
N SER A 862 26.04 -33.01 32.74
CA SER A 862 25.94 -34.29 33.47
C SER A 862 24.54 -34.51 34.02
N LEU A 863 23.95 -33.52 34.67
CA LEU A 863 22.57 -33.54 35.16
C LEU A 863 21.55 -33.74 34.04
N ALA A 864 21.76 -33.08 32.89
CA ALA A 864 20.88 -33.25 31.75
C ALA A 864 20.98 -34.65 31.12
N LYS A 865 22.14 -35.27 31.13
CA LYS A 865 22.35 -36.67 30.70
C LYS A 865 21.59 -37.63 31.63
N GLU A 866 21.71 -37.43 32.95
CA GLU A 866 20.98 -38.24 33.93
C GLU A 866 19.46 -38.11 33.78
N SER A 867 18.99 -36.93 33.49
CA SER A 867 17.54 -36.67 33.23
C SER A 867 17.07 -37.24 31.89
N TRP A 868 17.97 -37.44 30.93
CA TRP A 868 17.63 -38.01 29.62
C TRP A 868 17.58 -39.52 29.63
N ALA A 869 18.51 -40.16 30.41
CA ALA A 869 18.58 -41.59 30.57
C ALA A 869 17.37 -42.14 31.33
#